data_f86fa89a0201fb6cb80af3b6af560508
#
_entry.id   f86fa89a0201fb6cb80af3b6af560508
#
_cell.length_a   1.000
_cell.length_b   1.000
_cell.length_c   1.000
_cell.angle_alpha   90.00
_cell.angle_beta   90.00
_cell.angle_gamma   90.00
#
_symmetry.space_group_name_H-M   'P 1'
#
loop_
_entity.id
_entity.type
_entity.pdbx_description
1 polymer ?
#
loop_
_entity_poly.entity_id
_entity_poly.type
_entity_poly.pdbx_seq_one_letter_code
_entity_poly.pdbx_strand_id
1 'polypeptide(L)'
;MTAVLILKWWGVSMLLGAAFLPVTARLFRTFDDRGWLFSKVLGTMLGGYAVWALSVCFHMPFSRMTAILVTAFFAVLTWIFKLAGMRNIHNVRKGTVNGKGTGTVAGTGTETVAGTGTGACSYAGSKPDLRLIIAEEILFLAVLIIWVYFIGFYPEATGTEKPMDYGFMAAFDRSTAIPARDIWYGTDAINYYYGGQYFAVYFAKLAFTEVTYAYNMMRALIAAFVFVMPFSMVRQLLMKTGKKRRIIAALGGLLGAGAVSCAGNLHYVLYGLFGKLFRLSGWEDYWFPESTRFIGHNPPTDDACIHEFPSYSFVLGDMHAHMINLIFVLLFLGIFIAWLLESSDNKLVEIVKKGSNGSKASNGSKVSNESKASNGSKVSEGSGNAKTGSHGGFITIKAKECFPPHLLLMAAMTGMFKWTNYWDFIIYLTVLIFGMGLLLIRKIRHGASLKQQAAVFVIRLIAIWLIGRIIAYPFTSRFDMMVSSVALTKNHTAFYQFAILWGLPVVTLIVYAVWLFRSCKTAAGSLESAASGREKSAASSTTLPMPYYIALLLGICALGLILIPEVVYVKDIYEEGFSRSNTMFKLTYQAFVMFGLFFGFALPELLVNRLPETLTRTTAEAARNTAEDKPETSSPAGTSADIHPVQLIGGVLTVILLLTFGYLPYSVKCWFGNVLSPDGFIGISATDFLDENYPEDVEAIQWLDENIEGQPIVLEAWGDSYSEDCRVSAYTGIPTVMGWYVHEWLWRENVDELNKRVEDVNAIYTITDDPSDQAAAREILKKYDVQYIFVGSCERMKYEDLDEDALRLLGTVVFETESVLDGNTFIIKVD
;
A
#
# COMPACT_ATOMS: atom_id res chain seq x y z
N MET A 1 7.28 26.60 -15.07
CA MET A 1 7.58 26.00 -13.77
C MET A 1 7.00 24.59 -13.67
N THR A 2 5.72 24.35 -13.81
CA THR A 2 5.03 23.05 -13.62
C THR A 2 5.67 21.88 -14.40
N ALA A 3 6.00 22.06 -15.68
CA ALA A 3 6.65 21.02 -16.49
C ALA A 3 8.03 20.60 -15.93
N VAL A 4 8.79 21.53 -15.37
CA VAL A 4 10.07 21.24 -14.74
C VAL A 4 9.90 20.43 -13.46
N LEU A 5 8.87 20.72 -12.66
CA LEU A 5 8.52 19.96 -11.45
C LEU A 5 8.11 18.52 -11.80
N ILE A 6 7.27 18.34 -12.82
CA ILE A 6 6.91 17.00 -13.32
C ILE A 6 8.16 16.20 -13.70
N LEU A 7 9.07 16.80 -14.48
CA LEU A 7 10.30 16.13 -14.90
C LEU A 7 11.24 15.83 -13.73
N LYS A 8 11.38 16.73 -12.75
CA LYS A 8 12.16 16.50 -11.53
C LYS A 8 11.62 15.30 -10.74
N TRP A 9 10.31 15.29 -10.45
CA TRP A 9 9.68 14.26 -9.64
C TRP A 9 9.67 12.91 -10.34
N TRP A 10 9.36 12.88 -11.63
CA TRP A 10 9.50 11.69 -12.44
C TRP A 10 10.96 11.20 -12.49
N GLY A 11 11.94 12.11 -12.71
CA GLY A 11 13.36 11.79 -12.73
C GLY A 11 13.87 11.20 -11.42
N VAL A 12 13.49 11.78 -10.27
CA VAL A 12 13.83 11.23 -8.94
C VAL A 12 13.23 9.86 -8.75
N SER A 13 11.95 9.66 -9.13
CA SER A 13 11.32 8.34 -9.06
C SER A 13 12.06 7.30 -9.93
N MET A 14 12.51 7.69 -11.13
CA MET A 14 13.32 6.85 -12.03
C MET A 14 14.67 6.49 -11.41
N LEU A 15 15.37 7.46 -10.81
CA LEU A 15 16.64 7.24 -10.13
C LEU A 15 16.50 6.30 -8.95
N LEU A 16 15.50 6.49 -8.11
CA LEU A 16 15.19 5.58 -7.00
C LEU A 16 14.86 4.17 -7.51
N GLY A 17 14.06 4.08 -8.57
CA GLY A 17 13.74 2.82 -9.22
C GLY A 17 14.98 2.08 -9.71
N ALA A 18 15.87 2.74 -10.43
CA ALA A 18 17.12 2.17 -10.94
C ALA A 18 18.07 1.78 -9.80
N ALA A 19 18.17 2.63 -8.75
CA ALA A 19 19.01 2.40 -7.59
C ALA A 19 18.62 1.13 -6.81
N PHE A 20 17.34 0.87 -6.63
CA PHE A 20 16.83 -0.24 -5.83
C PHE A 20 16.31 -1.44 -6.65
N LEU A 21 16.38 -1.38 -7.98
CA LEU A 21 16.06 -2.49 -8.88
C LEU A 21 16.73 -3.83 -8.51
N PRO A 22 18.00 -3.88 -8.01
CA PRO A 22 18.61 -5.14 -7.60
C PRO A 22 17.81 -5.91 -6.54
N VAL A 23 17.12 -5.21 -5.66
CA VAL A 23 16.29 -5.81 -4.59
C VAL A 23 14.98 -6.33 -5.20
N THR A 24 14.25 -5.47 -5.94
CA THR A 24 12.97 -5.87 -6.52
C THR A 24 13.12 -6.97 -7.56
N ALA A 25 14.18 -6.95 -8.38
CA ALA A 25 14.45 -8.02 -9.33
C ALA A 25 14.64 -9.40 -8.67
N ARG A 26 14.97 -9.46 -7.38
CA ARG A 26 15.00 -10.72 -6.59
C ARG A 26 13.63 -11.08 -6.01
N LEU A 27 12.86 -10.09 -5.58
CA LEU A 27 11.53 -10.29 -4.99
C LEU A 27 10.48 -10.59 -6.08
N PHE A 28 10.55 -9.90 -7.19
CA PHE A 28 9.58 -9.99 -8.30
C PHE A 28 10.09 -10.88 -9.46
N ARG A 29 10.72 -12.02 -9.16
CA ARG A 29 11.24 -12.95 -10.21
C ARG A 29 10.15 -13.49 -11.12
N THR A 30 8.93 -13.56 -10.65
CA THR A 30 7.77 -14.04 -11.37
C THR A 30 7.13 -12.97 -12.26
N PHE A 31 7.45 -11.68 -12.06
CA PHE A 31 6.95 -10.58 -12.86
C PHE A 31 7.81 -10.34 -14.12
N ASP A 32 7.17 -9.98 -15.23
CA ASP A 32 7.84 -9.80 -16.52
C ASP A 32 8.73 -8.53 -16.52
N ASP A 33 8.33 -7.47 -15.79
CA ASP A 33 9.05 -6.22 -15.56
C ASP A 33 10.10 -6.30 -14.44
N ARG A 34 10.17 -7.43 -13.70
CA ARG A 34 11.01 -7.62 -12.52
C ARG A 34 10.73 -6.65 -11.37
N GLY A 35 9.52 -6.13 -11.29
CA GLY A 35 9.09 -5.20 -10.26
C GLY A 35 9.66 -3.80 -10.44
N TRP A 36 9.78 -3.35 -11.68
CA TRP A 36 10.29 -2.02 -12.02
C TRP A 36 9.52 -0.89 -11.33
N LEU A 37 8.19 -0.87 -11.45
CA LEU A 37 7.35 0.14 -10.79
C LEU A 37 7.50 0.09 -9.27
N PHE A 38 7.55 -1.12 -8.71
CA PHE A 38 7.69 -1.35 -7.28
C PHE A 38 9.07 -0.92 -6.75
N SER A 39 10.10 -0.89 -7.61
CA SER A 39 11.44 -0.46 -7.20
C SER A 39 11.52 1.02 -6.83
N LYS A 40 10.69 1.87 -7.45
CA LYS A 40 10.58 3.30 -7.15
C LYS A 40 10.04 3.52 -5.74
N VAL A 41 8.93 2.87 -5.40
CA VAL A 41 8.31 2.95 -4.07
C VAL A 41 9.19 2.28 -3.01
N LEU A 42 9.81 1.13 -3.34
CA LEU A 42 10.76 0.47 -2.43
C LEU A 42 11.97 1.36 -2.13
N GLY A 43 12.48 2.07 -3.15
CA GLY A 43 13.57 3.03 -2.98
C GLY A 43 13.20 4.18 -2.05
N THR A 44 12.03 4.77 -2.26
CA THR A 44 11.47 5.79 -1.36
C THR A 44 11.34 5.25 0.07
N MET A 45 10.76 4.06 0.23
CA MET A 45 10.55 3.43 1.54
C MET A 45 11.87 3.15 2.26
N LEU A 46 12.82 2.46 1.62
CA LEU A 46 14.07 2.05 2.27
C LEU A 46 14.97 3.24 2.54
N GLY A 47 15.10 4.18 1.59
CA GLY A 47 15.90 5.39 1.76
C GLY A 47 15.32 6.29 2.82
N GLY A 48 14.02 6.60 2.75
CA GLY A 48 13.35 7.46 3.72
C GLY A 48 13.32 6.85 5.12
N TYR A 49 13.00 5.55 5.25
CA TYR A 49 13.06 4.88 6.56
C TYR A 49 14.47 4.90 7.16
N ALA A 50 15.51 4.70 6.35
CA ALA A 50 16.89 4.74 6.84
C ALA A 50 17.26 6.13 7.36
N VAL A 51 16.90 7.20 6.62
CA VAL A 51 17.11 8.59 7.06
C VAL A 51 16.35 8.86 8.35
N TRP A 52 15.07 8.50 8.41
CA TRP A 52 14.23 8.65 9.59
C TRP A 52 14.82 7.95 10.82
N ALA A 53 15.18 6.67 10.68
CA ALA A 53 15.72 5.87 11.78
C ALA A 53 17.06 6.44 12.29
N LEU A 54 17.92 6.94 11.38
CA LEU A 54 19.17 7.59 11.76
C LEU A 54 18.92 8.92 12.48
N SER A 55 17.93 9.69 12.04
CA SER A 55 17.57 10.95 12.70
C SER A 55 16.96 10.71 14.09
N VAL A 56 16.02 9.78 14.20
CA VAL A 56 15.33 9.48 15.48
C VAL A 56 16.26 8.79 16.49
N CYS A 57 17.11 7.85 16.06
CA CYS A 57 17.90 7.04 16.97
C CYS A 57 19.31 7.62 17.24
N PHE A 58 19.86 8.37 16.30
CA PHE A 58 21.25 8.88 16.35
C PHE A 58 21.35 10.40 16.20
N HIS A 59 20.22 11.11 16.19
CA HIS A 59 20.14 12.57 16.07
C HIS A 59 20.83 13.12 14.81
N MET A 60 20.86 12.32 13.72
CA MET A 60 21.39 12.80 12.45
C MET A 60 20.44 13.85 11.87
N PRO A 61 20.93 15.04 11.44
CA PRO A 61 20.06 16.09 10.93
C PRO A 61 19.25 15.66 9.72
N PHE A 62 17.95 15.95 9.68
CA PHE A 62 17.09 15.74 8.54
C PHE A 62 17.27 16.83 7.49
N SER A 63 18.36 16.76 6.75
CA SER A 63 18.74 17.71 5.69
C SER A 63 18.70 17.09 4.30
N ARG A 64 18.69 17.92 3.25
CA ARG A 64 18.82 17.47 1.85
C ARG A 64 20.09 16.61 1.65
N MET A 65 21.20 17.03 2.25
CA MET A 65 22.47 16.29 2.15
C MET A 65 22.37 14.92 2.80
N THR A 66 21.79 14.82 4.00
CA THR A 66 21.56 13.55 4.69
C THR A 66 20.66 12.64 3.86
N ALA A 67 19.54 13.16 3.33
CA ALA A 67 18.63 12.40 2.49
C ALA A 67 19.35 11.80 1.26
N ILE A 68 20.15 12.60 0.57
CA ILE A 68 20.91 12.15 -0.62
C ILE A 68 21.97 11.12 -0.25
N LEU A 69 22.84 11.42 0.72
CA LEU A 69 23.98 10.56 1.07
C LEU A 69 23.54 9.20 1.64
N VAL A 70 22.56 9.19 2.52
CA VAL A 70 22.03 7.94 3.10
C VAL A 70 21.36 7.09 2.02
N THR A 71 20.54 7.71 1.16
CA THR A 71 19.88 7.00 0.06
C THR A 71 20.90 6.43 -0.92
N ALA A 72 21.90 7.23 -1.33
CA ALA A 72 22.98 6.78 -2.21
C ALA A 72 23.79 5.64 -1.59
N PHE A 73 24.09 5.70 -0.29
CA PHE A 73 24.79 4.64 0.43
C PHE A 73 24.03 3.31 0.34
N PHE A 74 22.75 3.30 0.68
CA PHE A 74 21.92 2.10 0.59
C PHE A 74 21.74 1.61 -0.84
N ALA A 75 21.60 2.53 -1.82
CA ALA A 75 21.59 2.19 -3.24
C ALA A 75 22.87 1.46 -3.67
N VAL A 76 24.04 1.99 -3.34
CA VAL A 76 25.35 1.37 -3.63
C VAL A 76 25.46 -0.01 -2.98
N LEU A 77 25.01 -0.17 -1.73
CA LEU A 77 25.00 -1.48 -1.06
C LEU A 77 24.18 -2.52 -1.84
N THR A 78 22.99 -2.15 -2.34
CA THR A 78 22.16 -3.10 -3.13
C THR A 78 22.89 -3.60 -4.37
N TRP A 79 23.62 -2.73 -5.07
CA TRP A 79 24.41 -3.08 -6.24
C TRP A 79 25.65 -3.90 -5.92
N ILE A 80 26.36 -3.59 -4.82
CA ILE A 80 27.50 -4.39 -4.34
C ILE A 80 27.04 -5.83 -4.05
N PHE A 81 25.94 -6.02 -3.32
CA PHE A 81 25.40 -7.34 -3.03
C PHE A 81 24.98 -8.11 -4.30
N LYS A 82 24.43 -7.41 -5.31
CA LYS A 82 24.14 -8.02 -6.61
C LYS A 82 25.41 -8.50 -7.30
N LEU A 83 26.44 -7.66 -7.37
CA LEU A 83 27.70 -7.97 -8.05
C LEU A 83 28.45 -9.11 -7.34
N ALA A 84 28.51 -9.10 -6.00
CA ALA A 84 29.11 -10.17 -5.22
C ALA A 84 28.38 -11.52 -5.45
N GLY A 85 27.05 -11.52 -5.50
CA GLY A 85 26.26 -12.69 -5.84
C GLY A 85 26.54 -13.23 -7.25
N MET A 86 26.75 -12.38 -8.25
CA MET A 86 27.12 -12.79 -9.61
C MET A 86 28.54 -13.38 -9.68
N ARG A 87 29.52 -12.82 -8.96
CA ARG A 87 30.88 -13.36 -8.89
C ARG A 87 30.90 -14.77 -8.31
N ASN A 88 30.15 -15.04 -7.26
CA ASN A 88 30.05 -16.37 -6.65
C ASN A 88 29.46 -17.40 -7.64
N ILE A 89 28.45 -17.04 -8.42
CA ILE A 89 27.88 -17.93 -9.46
C ILE A 89 28.88 -18.22 -10.56
N HIS A 90 29.67 -17.22 -10.97
CA HIS A 90 30.69 -17.38 -12.01
C HIS A 90 31.85 -18.26 -11.54
N ASN A 91 32.30 -18.12 -10.30
CA ASN A 91 33.32 -18.95 -9.69
C ASN A 91 32.90 -20.40 -9.49
N VAL A 92 31.63 -20.64 -9.09
CA VAL A 92 31.07 -22.00 -9.02
C VAL A 92 30.99 -22.65 -10.42
N ARG A 93 30.59 -21.90 -11.47
CA ARG A 93 30.63 -22.40 -12.86
C ARG A 93 32.03 -22.69 -13.37
N LYS A 94 33.04 -21.87 -13.07
CA LYS A 94 34.44 -22.14 -13.42
C LYS A 94 34.98 -23.35 -12.68
N GLY A 95 34.67 -23.53 -11.39
CA GLY A 95 35.08 -24.70 -10.61
C GLY A 95 34.50 -26.01 -11.10
N THR A 96 33.25 -25.99 -11.66
CA THR A 96 32.65 -27.18 -12.25
C THR A 96 33.19 -27.54 -13.66
N VAL A 97 33.74 -26.57 -14.37
CA VAL A 97 34.34 -26.82 -15.70
C VAL A 97 35.78 -27.36 -15.58
N ASN A 98 36.53 -26.97 -14.53
CA ASN A 98 37.91 -27.41 -14.30
C ASN A 98 38.02 -28.78 -13.57
N GLY A 99 36.90 -29.41 -13.21
CA GLY A 99 36.88 -30.72 -12.53
C GLY A 99 36.68 -31.91 -13.47
N LYS A 100 36.79 -31.78 -14.80
CA LYS A 100 36.82 -32.94 -15.72
C LYS A 100 38.25 -33.44 -15.90
N GLY A 101 38.54 -34.47 -15.14
CA GLY A 101 39.72 -35.29 -15.34
C GLY A 101 39.74 -35.92 -16.75
N THR A 102 40.91 -35.90 -17.34
CA THR A 102 41.26 -36.54 -18.61
C THR A 102 40.91 -38.03 -18.60
N GLY A 103 39.92 -38.37 -19.41
CA GLY A 103 39.63 -39.72 -19.80
C GLY A 103 39.27 -39.74 -21.29
N THR A 104 40.21 -39.99 -22.13
CA THR A 104 40.06 -40.24 -23.57
C THR A 104 39.24 -41.48 -23.84
N VAL A 105 38.06 -41.34 -24.47
CA VAL A 105 37.47 -42.41 -25.28
C VAL A 105 36.93 -41.79 -26.55
N ALA A 106 37.47 -42.22 -27.67
CA ALA A 106 37.00 -41.89 -29.02
C ALA A 106 35.71 -42.66 -29.32
N GLY A 107 34.73 -42.01 -29.95
CA GLY A 107 33.51 -42.65 -30.46
C GLY A 107 32.66 -41.64 -31.20
N THR A 108 32.70 -41.74 -32.52
CA THR A 108 31.89 -41.03 -33.52
C THR A 108 30.41 -41.32 -33.39
N GLY A 109 29.54 -40.33 -33.52
CA GLY A 109 28.09 -40.48 -33.67
C GLY A 109 27.34 -39.18 -33.53
N THR A 110 27.11 -38.52 -34.67
CA THR A 110 26.15 -37.40 -34.79
C THR A 110 24.74 -37.93 -34.76
N GLU A 111 23.99 -37.62 -33.70
CA GLU A 111 22.53 -37.70 -33.75
C GLU A 111 21.94 -36.42 -33.17
N THR A 112 21.33 -35.67 -34.06
CA THR A 112 20.46 -34.55 -33.76
C THR A 112 19.12 -35.08 -33.20
N VAL A 113 18.94 -35.05 -31.88
CA VAL A 113 17.64 -35.33 -31.27
C VAL A 113 16.91 -34.02 -31.10
N ALA A 114 15.92 -33.78 -31.94
CA ALA A 114 14.89 -32.76 -31.72
C ALA A 114 14.02 -33.19 -30.54
N GLY A 115 14.37 -32.72 -29.35
CA GLY A 115 13.59 -32.94 -28.14
C GLY A 115 12.45 -31.95 -28.03
N THR A 116 11.22 -32.44 -28.24
CA THR A 116 10.00 -31.75 -27.81
C THR A 116 9.99 -31.68 -26.30
N GLY A 117 10.58 -30.62 -25.74
CA GLY A 117 10.63 -30.36 -24.32
C GLY A 117 9.47 -29.47 -23.89
N THR A 118 8.56 -30.02 -23.14
CA THR A 118 7.50 -29.40 -22.34
C THR A 118 7.97 -28.17 -21.60
N GLY A 119 7.23 -27.04 -21.76
CA GLY A 119 7.52 -25.74 -21.22
C GLY A 119 7.38 -25.61 -19.68
N ALA A 120 8.38 -26.09 -18.95
CA ALA A 120 8.46 -25.90 -17.50
C ALA A 120 9.92 -25.82 -17.05
N CYS A 121 10.64 -24.76 -17.42
CA CYS A 121 11.90 -24.33 -16.77
C CYS A 121 12.59 -23.20 -17.56
N SER A 122 12.01 -22.00 -17.55
CA SER A 122 12.70 -20.85 -18.19
C SER A 122 12.66 -19.55 -17.38
N TYR A 123 12.29 -19.58 -16.11
CA TYR A 123 12.20 -18.31 -15.33
C TYR A 123 13.50 -17.88 -14.62
N ALA A 124 14.47 -18.73 -14.43
CA ALA A 124 15.67 -18.45 -13.67
C ALA A 124 16.71 -17.57 -14.37
N GLY A 125 16.43 -17.07 -15.59
CA GLY A 125 17.40 -16.30 -16.37
C GLY A 125 16.83 -15.37 -17.44
N SER A 126 15.50 -15.19 -17.54
CA SER A 126 14.92 -14.25 -18.51
C SER A 126 15.25 -12.80 -18.18
N LYS A 127 15.64 -12.02 -19.19
CA LYS A 127 15.79 -10.57 -19.06
C LYS A 127 14.42 -9.92 -18.80
N PRO A 128 14.35 -8.75 -18.12
CA PRO A 128 13.10 -8.00 -17.99
C PRO A 128 12.55 -7.65 -19.38
N ASP A 129 11.22 -7.62 -19.51
CA ASP A 129 10.56 -7.17 -20.75
C ASP A 129 10.62 -5.64 -20.82
N LEU A 130 11.60 -5.13 -21.57
CA LEU A 130 11.81 -3.69 -21.72
C LEU A 130 10.60 -2.98 -22.35
N ARG A 131 9.87 -3.65 -23.24
CA ARG A 131 8.68 -3.05 -23.87
C ARG A 131 7.57 -2.81 -22.84
N LEU A 132 7.43 -3.74 -21.91
CA LEU A 132 6.50 -3.57 -20.80
C LEU A 132 6.93 -2.43 -19.90
N ILE A 133 8.20 -2.36 -19.49
CA ILE A 133 8.74 -1.27 -18.67
C ILE A 133 8.48 0.09 -19.33
N ILE A 134 8.74 0.21 -20.65
CA ILE A 134 8.48 1.46 -21.37
C ILE A 134 6.98 1.80 -21.37
N ALA A 135 6.11 0.80 -21.59
CA ALA A 135 4.66 1.02 -21.57
C ALA A 135 4.16 1.45 -20.18
N GLU A 136 4.68 0.83 -19.12
CA GLU A 136 4.38 1.19 -17.73
C GLU A 136 4.87 2.61 -17.39
N GLU A 137 6.05 3.02 -17.91
CA GLU A 137 6.56 4.38 -17.71
C GLU A 137 5.73 5.44 -18.45
N ILE A 138 5.33 5.14 -19.68
CA ILE A 138 4.46 6.05 -20.44
C ILE A 138 3.11 6.21 -19.70
N LEU A 139 2.54 5.11 -19.22
CA LEU A 139 1.29 5.15 -18.47
C LEU A 139 1.45 5.93 -17.15
N PHE A 140 2.54 5.69 -16.41
CA PHE A 140 2.85 6.42 -15.18
C PHE A 140 2.95 7.93 -15.43
N LEU A 141 3.75 8.33 -16.44
CA LEU A 141 3.94 9.74 -16.76
C LEU A 141 2.65 10.40 -17.24
N ALA A 142 1.84 9.69 -18.03
CA ALA A 142 0.54 10.18 -18.49
C ALA A 142 -0.41 10.45 -17.31
N VAL A 143 -0.52 9.52 -16.36
CA VAL A 143 -1.38 9.69 -15.18
C VAL A 143 -0.85 10.81 -14.28
N LEU A 144 0.47 10.90 -14.09
CA LEU A 144 1.11 11.99 -13.33
C LEU A 144 0.78 13.36 -13.94
N ILE A 145 0.92 13.50 -15.25
CA ILE A 145 0.59 14.75 -15.96
C ILE A 145 -0.89 15.10 -15.83
N ILE A 146 -1.78 14.12 -15.99
CA ILE A 146 -3.24 14.33 -15.87
C ILE A 146 -3.59 14.84 -14.47
N TRP A 147 -3.05 14.23 -13.42
CA TRP A 147 -3.34 14.66 -12.05
C TRP A 147 -2.72 16.03 -11.72
N VAL A 148 -1.49 16.31 -12.15
CA VAL A 148 -0.90 17.64 -12.01
C VAL A 148 -1.75 18.69 -12.72
N TYR A 149 -2.30 18.36 -13.90
CA TYR A 149 -3.18 19.23 -14.64
C TYR A 149 -4.51 19.49 -13.88
N PHE A 150 -5.17 18.46 -13.35
CA PHE A 150 -6.39 18.65 -12.57
C PHE A 150 -6.16 19.47 -11.29
N ILE A 151 -5.12 19.13 -10.54
CA ILE A 151 -4.76 19.83 -9.31
C ILE A 151 -4.52 21.32 -9.58
N GLY A 152 -3.95 21.67 -10.72
CA GLY A 152 -3.67 23.06 -11.06
C GLY A 152 -4.90 23.96 -11.27
N PHE A 153 -6.13 23.41 -11.22
CA PHE A 153 -7.37 24.21 -11.18
C PHE A 153 -7.85 24.52 -9.77
N TYR A 154 -7.37 23.78 -8.76
CA TYR A 154 -7.66 24.02 -7.35
C TYR A 154 -6.52 23.43 -6.49
N PRO A 155 -5.34 24.11 -6.49
CA PRO A 155 -4.14 23.59 -5.84
C PRO A 155 -4.08 23.86 -4.34
N GLU A 156 -4.94 24.69 -3.81
CA GLU A 156 -4.92 25.27 -2.47
C GLU A 156 -4.93 24.22 -1.34
N ALA A 157 -4.04 24.40 -0.37
CA ALA A 157 -4.00 23.60 0.84
C ALA A 157 -4.91 24.21 1.94
N THR A 158 -6.15 24.54 1.57
CA THR A 158 -7.15 25.09 2.48
C THR A 158 -8.42 24.24 2.49
N GLY A 159 -9.21 24.39 3.55
CA GLY A 159 -10.41 23.58 3.81
C GLY A 159 -10.11 22.15 4.23
N THR A 160 -11.02 21.51 4.96
CA THR A 160 -10.85 20.18 5.56
C THR A 160 -9.59 20.09 6.43
N GLU A 161 -8.85 18.98 6.41
CA GLU A 161 -7.60 18.81 7.18
C GLU A 161 -6.34 19.15 6.36
N LYS A 162 -6.48 19.83 5.20
CA LYS A 162 -5.33 20.18 4.37
C LYS A 162 -4.34 21.12 5.05
N PRO A 163 -4.76 22.15 5.86
CA PRO A 163 -3.84 22.98 6.63
C PRO A 163 -2.97 22.16 7.59
N MET A 164 -3.54 21.15 8.26
CA MET A 164 -2.81 20.21 9.11
C MET A 164 -1.77 19.41 8.32
N ASP A 165 -2.18 18.79 7.22
CA ASP A 165 -1.29 17.96 6.39
C ASP A 165 -0.15 18.79 5.80
N TYR A 166 -0.45 19.99 5.33
CA TYR A 166 0.55 20.93 4.83
C TYR A 166 1.49 21.39 5.94
N GLY A 167 0.96 21.79 7.10
CA GLY A 167 1.73 22.27 8.23
C GLY A 167 2.69 21.22 8.78
N PHE A 168 2.28 19.95 8.84
CA PHE A 168 3.20 18.86 9.17
C PHE A 168 4.33 18.73 8.15
N MET A 169 4.03 18.89 6.85
CA MET A 169 5.09 18.88 5.83
C MET A 169 6.04 20.09 6.01
N ALA A 170 5.51 21.29 6.24
CA ALA A 170 6.30 22.49 6.49
C ALA A 170 7.16 22.33 7.77
N ALA A 171 6.59 21.79 8.85
CA ALA A 171 7.33 21.48 10.07
C ALA A 171 8.50 20.51 9.83
N PHE A 172 8.30 19.43 9.04
CA PHE A 172 9.39 18.50 8.69
C PHE A 172 10.42 19.12 7.75
N ASP A 173 10.04 20.02 6.86
CA ASP A 173 11.02 20.66 5.97
C ASP A 173 11.93 21.60 6.75
N ARG A 174 11.37 22.35 7.67
CA ARG A 174 12.05 23.31 8.54
C ARG A 174 12.88 22.65 9.63
N SER A 175 12.38 21.57 10.22
CA SER A 175 13.05 20.87 11.32
C SER A 175 14.27 20.08 10.88
N THR A 176 15.36 20.24 11.63
CA THR A 176 16.54 19.35 11.50
C THR A 176 16.44 18.12 12.39
N ALA A 177 15.55 18.12 13.39
CA ALA A 177 15.30 17.00 14.31
C ALA A 177 14.06 16.22 13.90
N ILE A 178 14.02 14.92 14.20
CA ILE A 178 12.87 14.05 13.98
C ILE A 178 12.52 13.34 15.30
N PRO A 179 11.25 13.35 15.73
CA PRO A 179 10.10 14.03 15.13
C PRO A 179 10.22 15.56 15.20
N ALA A 180 9.54 16.27 14.30
CA ALA A 180 9.43 17.71 14.34
C ALA A 180 8.58 18.15 15.56
N ARG A 181 8.71 19.41 15.99
CA ARG A 181 7.79 20.00 16.97
C ARG A 181 6.40 20.06 16.36
N ASP A 182 5.40 19.88 17.21
CA ASP A 182 4.00 19.98 16.82
C ASP A 182 3.66 21.46 16.53
N ILE A 183 3.03 21.69 15.39
CA ILE A 183 2.70 23.06 14.96
C ILE A 183 1.68 23.72 15.87
N TRP A 184 0.81 22.93 16.52
CA TRP A 184 -0.30 23.44 17.36
C TRP A 184 -0.11 23.19 18.85
N TYR A 185 0.99 22.53 19.22
CA TYR A 185 1.38 22.25 20.59
C TYR A 185 2.92 22.31 20.73
N GLY A 186 3.48 23.49 20.48
CA GLY A 186 4.89 23.72 20.18
C GLY A 186 5.92 23.26 21.21
N THR A 187 5.51 22.93 22.44
CA THR A 187 6.42 22.39 23.46
C THR A 187 6.79 20.92 23.22
N ASP A 188 5.99 20.18 22.47
CA ASP A 188 6.16 18.75 22.25
C ASP A 188 6.32 18.40 20.77
N ALA A 189 6.62 17.14 20.50
CA ALA A 189 6.67 16.61 19.17
C ALA A 189 5.28 16.22 18.66
N ILE A 190 5.12 16.18 17.32
CA ILE A 190 3.90 15.72 16.65
C ILE A 190 3.48 14.33 17.16
N ASN A 191 2.28 14.26 17.78
CA ASN A 191 1.67 13.01 18.23
C ASN A 191 0.61 12.49 17.26
N TYR A 192 1.03 12.20 16.02
CA TYR A 192 0.18 11.69 14.94
C TYR A 192 0.92 10.66 14.08
N TYR A 193 0.23 9.99 13.14
CA TYR A 193 0.83 9.08 12.16
C TYR A 193 1.53 9.88 11.04
N TYR A 194 2.53 10.63 11.37
CA TYR A 194 3.19 11.60 10.50
C TYR A 194 4.08 10.99 9.40
N GLY A 195 4.21 9.66 9.35
CA GLY A 195 5.12 8.99 8.42
C GLY A 195 4.87 9.31 6.96
N GLY A 196 3.61 9.54 6.59
CA GLY A 196 3.23 9.93 5.24
C GLY A 196 3.79 11.29 4.84
N GLN A 197 3.52 12.32 5.64
CA GLN A 197 3.99 13.69 5.42
C GLN A 197 5.53 13.75 5.47
N TYR A 198 6.16 13.01 6.38
CA TYR A 198 7.61 12.83 6.39
C TYR A 198 8.15 12.29 5.05
N PHE A 199 7.54 11.23 4.48
CA PHE A 199 7.96 10.67 3.19
C PHE A 199 7.75 11.65 2.04
N ALA A 200 6.72 12.49 2.08
CA ALA A 200 6.50 13.55 1.10
C ALA A 200 7.65 14.57 1.14
N VAL A 201 8.04 15.02 2.34
CA VAL A 201 9.18 15.96 2.52
C VAL A 201 10.51 15.29 2.19
N TYR A 202 10.71 14.03 2.58
CA TYR A 202 11.91 13.28 2.16
C TYR A 202 12.05 13.26 0.62
N PHE A 203 10.96 13.00 -0.10
CA PHE A 203 10.97 13.00 -1.55
C PHE A 203 11.20 14.41 -2.12
N ALA A 204 10.57 15.44 -1.52
CA ALA A 204 10.78 16.84 -1.87
C ALA A 204 12.24 17.27 -1.71
N LYS A 205 12.91 16.88 -0.62
CA LYS A 205 14.34 17.14 -0.40
C LYS A 205 15.21 16.48 -1.48
N LEU A 206 14.89 15.25 -1.94
CA LEU A 206 15.58 14.61 -3.05
C LEU A 206 15.30 15.30 -4.39
N ALA A 207 14.10 15.85 -4.58
CA ALA A 207 13.68 16.54 -5.81
C ALA A 207 14.02 18.04 -5.80
N PHE A 208 14.64 18.56 -4.75
CA PHE A 208 14.94 20.00 -4.59
C PHE A 208 13.70 20.85 -4.86
N THR A 209 12.60 20.52 -4.19
CA THR A 209 11.30 21.16 -4.35
C THR A 209 10.85 21.72 -3.01
N GLU A 210 10.33 22.93 -2.99
CA GLU A 210 9.74 23.60 -1.84
C GLU A 210 8.39 22.94 -1.46
N VAL A 211 8.00 23.06 -0.19
CA VAL A 211 6.81 22.37 0.34
C VAL A 211 5.55 22.82 -0.38
N THR A 212 5.44 24.10 -0.74
CA THR A 212 4.29 24.66 -1.45
C THR A 212 3.98 23.93 -2.77
N TYR A 213 5.01 23.49 -3.50
CA TYR A 213 4.84 22.70 -4.71
C TYR A 213 4.86 21.19 -4.42
N ALA A 214 5.62 20.78 -3.39
CA ALA A 214 5.79 19.37 -3.04
C ALA A 214 4.48 18.74 -2.57
N TYR A 215 3.63 19.47 -1.87
CA TYR A 215 2.31 19.04 -1.45
C TYR A 215 1.50 18.49 -2.64
N ASN A 216 1.33 19.32 -3.67
CA ASN A 216 0.55 18.96 -4.86
C ASN A 216 1.26 17.95 -5.77
N MET A 217 2.56 18.02 -5.88
CA MET A 217 3.33 17.01 -6.62
C MET A 217 3.24 15.63 -5.98
N MET A 218 3.21 15.54 -4.64
CA MET A 218 3.05 14.26 -3.95
C MET A 218 1.65 13.69 -4.14
N ARG A 219 0.58 14.49 -4.10
CA ARG A 219 -0.81 14.09 -4.45
C ARG A 219 -0.84 13.43 -5.83
N ALA A 220 -0.30 14.08 -6.84
CA ALA A 220 -0.25 13.56 -8.21
C ALA A 220 0.61 12.29 -8.33
N LEU A 221 1.75 12.22 -7.63
CA LEU A 221 2.64 11.07 -7.61
C LEU A 221 1.97 9.83 -7.00
N ILE A 222 1.25 10.00 -5.88
CA ILE A 222 0.48 8.93 -5.24
C ILE A 222 -0.59 8.42 -6.20
N ALA A 223 -1.39 9.30 -6.80
CA ALA A 223 -2.43 8.92 -7.74
C ALA A 223 -1.85 8.14 -8.96
N ALA A 224 -0.68 8.54 -9.46
CA ALA A 224 0.01 7.83 -10.53
C ALA A 224 0.44 6.42 -10.11
N PHE A 225 1.03 6.24 -8.94
CA PHE A 225 1.38 4.92 -8.42
C PHE A 225 0.16 4.04 -8.15
N VAL A 226 -0.91 4.62 -7.58
CA VAL A 226 -2.15 3.89 -7.27
C VAL A 226 -2.88 3.44 -8.54
N PHE A 227 -2.63 4.06 -9.67
CA PHE A 227 -3.11 3.56 -10.97
C PHE A 227 -2.20 2.46 -11.53
N VAL A 228 -0.88 2.69 -11.63
CA VAL A 228 -0.01 1.78 -12.40
C VAL A 228 0.39 0.51 -11.65
N MET A 229 0.47 0.54 -10.31
CA MET A 229 0.83 -0.67 -9.55
C MET A 229 -0.27 -1.74 -9.60
N PRO A 230 -1.57 -1.44 -9.44
CA PRO A 230 -2.67 -2.37 -9.71
C PRO A 230 -2.66 -2.89 -11.15
N PHE A 231 -2.41 -2.03 -12.16
CA PHE A 231 -2.25 -2.47 -13.54
C PHE A 231 -1.20 -3.58 -13.66
N SER A 232 0.00 -3.37 -13.13
CA SER A 232 1.08 -4.34 -13.18
C SER A 232 0.72 -5.64 -12.44
N MET A 233 0.19 -5.55 -11.21
CA MET A 233 -0.21 -6.74 -10.41
C MET A 233 -1.24 -7.61 -11.12
N VAL A 234 -2.34 -7.01 -11.57
CA VAL A 234 -3.43 -7.73 -12.22
C VAL A 234 -2.99 -8.32 -13.56
N ARG A 235 -2.25 -7.55 -14.36
CA ARG A 235 -1.68 -8.04 -15.62
C ARG A 235 -0.79 -9.27 -15.37
N GLN A 236 0.08 -9.22 -14.34
CA GLN A 236 0.95 -10.36 -14.02
C GLN A 236 0.14 -11.59 -13.56
N LEU A 237 -0.90 -11.41 -12.75
CA LEU A 237 -1.78 -12.51 -12.36
C LEU A 237 -2.42 -13.19 -13.58
N LEU A 238 -2.99 -12.41 -14.50
CA LEU A 238 -3.63 -12.92 -15.71
C LEU A 238 -2.63 -13.60 -16.67
N MET A 239 -1.39 -13.10 -16.76
CA MET A 239 -0.33 -13.75 -17.54
C MET A 239 0.07 -15.11 -16.99
N LYS A 240 -0.12 -15.37 -15.67
CA LYS A 240 0.22 -16.64 -15.00
C LYS A 240 -0.91 -17.67 -14.98
N THR A 241 -2.04 -17.40 -15.64
CA THR A 241 -3.12 -18.40 -15.80
C THR A 241 -2.81 -19.47 -16.86
N GLY A 242 -1.64 -19.45 -17.49
CA GLY A 242 -1.21 -20.42 -18.50
C GLY A 242 -1.66 -20.11 -19.94
N LYS A 243 -2.25 -18.95 -20.16
CA LYS A 243 -2.81 -18.54 -21.46
C LYS A 243 -1.96 -17.40 -22.04
N LYS A 244 -1.52 -17.50 -23.30
CA LYS A 244 -0.82 -16.42 -24.02
C LYS A 244 -1.80 -15.28 -24.42
N ARG A 245 -2.32 -14.55 -23.44
CA ARG A 245 -3.35 -13.52 -23.64
C ARG A 245 -2.87 -12.15 -23.25
N ARG A 246 -1.87 -11.60 -23.93
CA ARG A 246 -1.30 -10.29 -23.61
C ARG A 246 -2.34 -9.17 -23.60
N ILE A 247 -3.27 -9.16 -24.56
CA ILE A 247 -4.32 -8.13 -24.67
C ILE A 247 -5.29 -8.23 -23.47
N ILE A 248 -5.79 -9.44 -23.19
CA ILE A 248 -6.72 -9.63 -22.05
C ILE A 248 -6.04 -9.28 -20.73
N ALA A 249 -4.76 -9.61 -20.57
CA ALA A 249 -3.99 -9.26 -19.38
C ALA A 249 -3.78 -7.73 -19.27
N ALA A 250 -3.56 -7.04 -20.39
CA ALA A 250 -3.46 -5.59 -20.41
C ALA A 250 -4.82 -4.92 -20.08
N LEU A 251 -5.91 -5.38 -20.71
CA LEU A 251 -7.26 -4.87 -20.43
C LEU A 251 -7.70 -5.14 -19.00
N GLY A 252 -7.44 -6.34 -18.47
CA GLY A 252 -7.71 -6.66 -17.08
C GLY A 252 -6.85 -5.83 -16.11
N GLY A 253 -5.58 -5.56 -16.47
CA GLY A 253 -4.73 -4.63 -15.74
C GLY A 253 -5.31 -3.22 -15.69
N LEU A 254 -5.76 -2.68 -16.84
CA LEU A 254 -6.42 -1.37 -16.91
C LEU A 254 -7.74 -1.35 -16.13
N LEU A 255 -8.53 -2.42 -16.21
CA LEU A 255 -9.77 -2.55 -15.44
C LEU A 255 -9.50 -2.54 -13.93
N GLY A 256 -8.47 -3.26 -13.47
CA GLY A 256 -8.06 -3.26 -12.06
C GLY A 256 -7.51 -1.91 -11.60
N ALA A 257 -6.71 -1.25 -12.43
CA ALA A 257 -6.22 0.09 -12.18
C ALA A 257 -7.37 1.10 -12.04
N GLY A 258 -8.30 1.11 -13.00
CA GLY A 258 -9.49 1.96 -12.96
C GLY A 258 -10.41 1.64 -11.79
N ALA A 259 -10.60 0.36 -11.45
CA ALA A 259 -11.41 -0.06 -10.32
C ALA A 259 -10.84 0.40 -8.97
N VAL A 260 -9.51 0.50 -8.83
CA VAL A 260 -8.87 1.03 -7.61
C VAL A 260 -8.89 2.55 -7.58
N SER A 261 -8.58 3.24 -8.70
CA SER A 261 -8.24 4.67 -8.67
C SER A 261 -9.27 5.59 -9.33
N CYS A 262 -10.25 5.05 -10.07
CA CYS A 262 -11.25 5.87 -10.80
C CYS A 262 -12.69 5.53 -10.40
N ALA A 263 -12.95 4.32 -9.89
CA ALA A 263 -14.30 3.89 -9.55
C ALA A 263 -14.84 4.59 -8.30
N GLY A 264 -16.13 4.84 -8.28
CA GLY A 264 -16.93 5.02 -7.08
C GLY A 264 -17.70 3.74 -6.74
N ASN A 265 -18.70 3.87 -5.87
CA ASN A 265 -19.66 2.80 -5.55
C ASN A 265 -20.97 2.98 -6.35
N LEU A 266 -21.95 2.08 -6.14
CA LEU A 266 -23.23 2.17 -6.86
C LEU A 266 -24.09 3.35 -6.42
N HIS A 267 -23.79 4.02 -5.30
CA HIS A 267 -24.50 5.22 -4.88
C HIS A 267 -24.42 6.30 -5.97
N TYR A 268 -23.23 6.56 -6.52
CA TYR A 268 -23.04 7.46 -7.66
C TYR A 268 -23.90 7.04 -8.88
N VAL A 269 -23.89 5.74 -9.20
CA VAL A 269 -24.65 5.25 -10.37
C VAL A 269 -26.14 5.47 -10.19
N LEU A 270 -26.68 5.21 -9.00
CA LEU A 270 -28.09 5.37 -8.71
C LEU A 270 -28.51 6.83 -8.54
N TYR A 271 -27.85 7.58 -7.69
CA TYR A 271 -28.21 8.94 -7.31
C TYR A 271 -27.58 9.99 -8.24
N GLY A 272 -26.33 9.88 -8.59
CA GLY A 272 -25.63 10.83 -9.44
C GLY A 272 -25.93 10.67 -10.94
N LEU A 273 -25.88 9.42 -11.47
CA LEU A 273 -26.05 9.18 -12.90
C LEU A 273 -27.52 8.96 -13.29
N PHE A 274 -28.25 8.13 -12.56
CA PHE A 274 -29.62 7.74 -12.87
C PHE A 274 -30.67 8.28 -11.92
N GLY A 275 -30.33 9.14 -10.95
CA GLY A 275 -31.25 9.66 -9.94
C GLY A 275 -32.48 10.31 -10.54
N LYS A 276 -32.30 11.15 -11.57
CA LYS A 276 -33.41 11.79 -12.30
C LYS A 276 -34.29 10.77 -13.01
N LEU A 277 -33.70 9.73 -13.61
CA LEU A 277 -34.45 8.67 -14.31
C LEU A 277 -35.29 7.84 -13.34
N PHE A 278 -34.74 7.51 -12.16
CA PHE A 278 -35.46 6.74 -11.14
C PHE A 278 -36.30 7.61 -10.21
N ARG A 279 -36.25 8.92 -10.33
CA ARG A 279 -36.95 9.89 -9.46
C ARG A 279 -36.64 9.65 -7.97
N LEU A 280 -35.39 9.37 -7.67
CA LEU A 280 -34.95 9.20 -6.30
C LEU A 280 -34.93 10.54 -5.58
N SER A 281 -35.35 10.60 -4.31
CA SER A 281 -35.23 11.81 -3.51
C SER A 281 -33.75 12.18 -3.31
N GLY A 282 -33.44 13.47 -3.41
CA GLY A 282 -32.05 13.96 -3.24
C GLY A 282 -31.17 13.89 -4.49
N TRP A 283 -31.68 13.42 -5.66
CA TRP A 283 -30.88 13.39 -6.88
C TRP A 283 -30.57 14.80 -7.44
N GLU A 284 -31.42 15.76 -7.12
CA GLU A 284 -31.29 17.15 -7.61
C GLU A 284 -30.09 17.84 -6.99
N ASP A 285 -29.78 17.47 -5.76
CA ASP A 285 -28.72 18.04 -4.93
C ASP A 285 -27.52 17.11 -4.81
N TYR A 286 -27.47 16.03 -5.62
CA TYR A 286 -26.37 15.07 -5.51
C TYR A 286 -25.00 15.74 -5.63
N TRP A 287 -24.21 15.63 -4.56
CA TRP A 287 -22.85 16.09 -4.44
C TRP A 287 -21.90 14.90 -4.28
N PHE A 288 -20.73 14.93 -4.95
CA PHE A 288 -19.85 13.74 -5.02
C PHE A 288 -19.44 13.14 -3.66
N PRO A 289 -19.24 13.89 -2.55
CA PRO A 289 -18.97 13.34 -1.22
C PRO A 289 -20.08 12.45 -0.65
N GLU A 290 -21.35 12.62 -1.08
CA GLU A 290 -22.45 11.79 -0.56
C GLU A 290 -22.25 10.29 -0.84
N SER A 291 -21.50 9.94 -1.89
CA SER A 291 -21.10 8.54 -2.13
C SER A 291 -20.18 7.97 -1.04
N THR A 292 -19.63 8.80 -0.18
CA THR A 292 -18.73 8.43 0.91
C THR A 292 -19.37 8.64 2.30
N ARG A 293 -20.57 9.24 2.34
CA ARG A 293 -21.31 9.57 3.56
C ARG A 293 -22.79 9.23 3.39
N PHE A 294 -23.08 7.94 3.17
CA PHE A 294 -24.46 7.47 2.90
C PHE A 294 -25.09 6.85 4.16
N ILE A 295 -24.35 6.01 4.90
CA ILE A 295 -24.83 5.36 6.12
C ILE A 295 -25.01 6.41 7.21
N GLY A 296 -26.22 6.53 7.75
CA GLY A 296 -26.56 7.47 8.82
C GLY A 296 -26.72 8.93 8.38
N HIS A 297 -26.45 9.25 7.10
CA HIS A 297 -26.65 10.57 6.53
C HIS A 297 -27.90 10.64 5.64
N ASN A 298 -28.23 9.56 4.95
CA ASN A 298 -29.42 9.51 4.10
C ASN A 298 -30.12 8.13 4.22
N PRO A 299 -31.18 7.98 5.03
CA PRO A 299 -31.74 8.99 5.96
C PRO A 299 -30.82 9.26 7.17
N PRO A 300 -30.95 10.42 7.82
CA PRO A 300 -30.22 10.72 9.06
C PRO A 300 -30.57 9.73 10.17
N THR A 301 -29.56 9.17 10.83
CA THR A 301 -29.69 8.29 12.00
C THR A 301 -28.53 8.53 12.96
N ASP A 302 -28.62 8.02 14.19
CA ASP A 302 -27.54 8.08 15.20
C ASP A 302 -26.41 7.09 14.93
N ASP A 303 -26.05 6.86 13.67
CA ASP A 303 -24.99 5.97 13.22
C ASP A 303 -24.41 6.47 11.89
N ALA A 304 -23.96 7.70 11.89
CA ALA A 304 -23.30 8.29 10.73
C ALA A 304 -21.93 7.67 10.51
N CYS A 305 -21.67 7.18 9.30
CA CYS A 305 -20.43 6.51 8.94
C CYS A 305 -19.76 7.13 7.72
N ILE A 306 -18.44 7.09 7.72
CA ILE A 306 -17.59 7.45 6.58
C ILE A 306 -17.15 6.16 5.90
N HIS A 307 -17.23 6.11 4.56
CA HIS A 307 -16.81 4.97 3.75
C HIS A 307 -16.16 5.44 2.45
N GLU A 308 -15.04 6.14 2.60
CA GLU A 308 -14.29 6.73 1.49
C GLU A 308 -13.57 5.68 0.63
N PHE A 309 -13.13 6.11 -0.53
CA PHE A 309 -12.39 5.30 -1.49
C PHE A 309 -11.40 6.18 -2.30
N PRO A 310 -10.35 5.59 -2.93
CA PRO A 310 -9.22 6.34 -3.46
C PRO A 310 -9.56 7.48 -4.43
N SER A 311 -10.54 7.30 -5.35
CA SER A 311 -10.90 8.36 -6.30
C SER A 311 -11.48 9.60 -5.62
N TYR A 312 -12.20 9.44 -4.51
CA TYR A 312 -12.67 10.54 -3.68
C TYR A 312 -11.49 11.32 -3.07
N SER A 313 -10.58 10.60 -2.38
CA SER A 313 -9.46 11.21 -1.69
C SER A 313 -8.51 11.94 -2.67
N PHE A 314 -8.32 11.43 -3.89
CA PHE A 314 -7.50 12.09 -4.90
C PHE A 314 -8.10 13.41 -5.37
N VAL A 315 -9.43 13.49 -5.53
CA VAL A 315 -10.13 14.71 -5.93
C VAL A 315 -10.13 15.71 -4.79
N LEU A 316 -10.53 15.30 -3.57
CA LEU A 316 -10.53 16.17 -2.38
C LEU A 316 -9.13 16.70 -2.08
N GLY A 317 -8.13 15.83 -2.17
CA GLY A 317 -6.74 16.20 -2.12
C GLY A 317 -6.13 16.32 -0.73
N ASP A 318 -6.75 15.71 0.28
CA ASP A 318 -6.16 15.60 1.61
C ASP A 318 -4.94 14.67 1.58
N MET A 319 -3.83 15.11 2.17
CA MET A 319 -2.60 14.33 2.28
C MET A 319 -2.58 13.46 3.55
N HIS A 320 -3.73 12.94 3.92
CA HIS A 320 -3.91 12.12 5.10
C HIS A 320 -3.08 10.83 5.08
N ALA A 321 -2.77 10.33 6.27
CA ALA A 321 -1.99 9.12 6.48
C ALA A 321 -2.47 7.91 5.65
N HIS A 322 -3.79 7.68 5.55
CA HIS A 322 -4.36 6.56 4.79
C HIS A 322 -4.17 6.70 3.27
N MET A 323 -4.22 7.92 2.75
CA MET A 323 -4.03 8.19 1.32
C MET A 323 -2.55 8.05 0.92
N ILE A 324 -1.63 8.66 1.67
CA ILE A 324 -0.20 8.56 1.37
C ILE A 324 0.29 7.13 1.51
N ASN A 325 -0.20 6.38 2.50
CA ASN A 325 0.22 5.00 2.74
C ASN A 325 -0.18 4.03 1.63
N LEU A 326 -1.12 4.40 0.72
CA LEU A 326 -1.55 3.55 -0.40
C LEU A 326 -0.37 3.04 -1.24
N ILE A 327 0.65 3.86 -1.48
CA ILE A 327 1.81 3.43 -2.27
C ILE A 327 2.58 2.29 -1.57
N PHE A 328 2.69 2.33 -0.25
CA PHE A 328 3.34 1.28 0.54
C PHE A 328 2.45 0.05 0.69
N VAL A 329 1.14 0.23 0.81
CA VAL A 329 0.14 -0.83 0.78
C VAL A 329 0.21 -1.61 -0.55
N LEU A 330 0.25 -0.92 -1.67
CA LEU A 330 0.37 -1.55 -2.99
C LEU A 330 1.73 -2.23 -3.19
N LEU A 331 2.81 -1.67 -2.64
CA LEU A 331 4.12 -2.35 -2.59
C LEU A 331 4.03 -3.66 -1.79
N PHE A 332 3.38 -3.63 -0.62
CA PHE A 332 3.17 -4.81 0.21
C PHE A 332 2.37 -5.88 -0.56
N LEU A 333 1.25 -5.52 -1.18
CA LEU A 333 0.43 -6.43 -1.98
C LEU A 333 1.18 -6.98 -3.20
N GLY A 334 2.00 -6.16 -3.86
CA GLY A 334 2.87 -6.61 -4.95
C GLY A 334 3.88 -7.67 -4.50
N ILE A 335 4.57 -7.43 -3.37
CA ILE A 335 5.51 -8.40 -2.76
C ILE A 335 4.78 -9.66 -2.32
N PHE A 336 3.60 -9.53 -1.74
CA PHE A 336 2.75 -10.64 -1.30
C PHE A 336 2.33 -11.53 -2.47
N ILE A 337 1.86 -10.94 -3.57
CA ILE A 337 1.51 -11.65 -4.81
C ILE A 337 2.73 -12.37 -5.39
N ALA A 338 3.87 -11.66 -5.50
CA ALA A 338 5.11 -12.24 -6.00
C ALA A 338 5.58 -13.43 -5.16
N TRP A 339 5.48 -13.32 -3.82
CA TRP A 339 5.81 -14.41 -2.89
C TRP A 339 4.91 -15.63 -3.04
N LEU A 340 3.59 -15.43 -3.15
CA LEU A 340 2.65 -16.53 -3.33
C LEU A 340 2.87 -17.24 -4.68
N LEU A 341 3.12 -16.51 -5.76
CA LEU A 341 3.45 -17.05 -7.08
C LEU A 341 4.76 -17.85 -7.05
N GLU A 342 5.85 -17.30 -6.48
CA GLU A 342 7.14 -17.98 -6.38
C GLU A 342 7.05 -19.24 -5.52
N SER A 343 6.31 -19.20 -4.41
CA SER A 343 6.11 -20.33 -3.51
C SER A 343 5.35 -21.50 -4.19
N SER A 344 4.60 -21.22 -5.25
CA SER A 344 3.92 -22.22 -6.07
C SER A 344 4.85 -22.90 -7.08
N ASP A 345 5.75 -22.16 -7.71
CA ASP A 345 6.61 -22.63 -8.79
C ASP A 345 7.76 -23.54 -8.29
N ASN A 346 8.32 -23.26 -7.11
CA ASN A 346 9.45 -24.02 -6.56
C ASN A 346 9.16 -25.50 -6.27
N LYS A 347 7.90 -25.91 -6.18
CA LYS A 347 7.52 -27.30 -5.87
C LYS A 347 7.44 -28.24 -7.06
N LEU A 348 7.11 -27.74 -8.24
CA LEU A 348 7.10 -28.58 -9.47
C LEU A 348 8.51 -29.09 -9.77
N VAL A 349 9.56 -28.32 -9.47
CA VAL A 349 10.97 -28.72 -9.68
C VAL A 349 11.44 -29.78 -8.67
N GLU A 350 10.98 -29.77 -7.41
CA GLU A 350 11.33 -30.79 -6.41
C GLU A 350 10.63 -32.13 -6.63
N ILE A 351 9.35 -32.10 -7.08
CA ILE A 351 8.60 -33.33 -7.39
C ILE A 351 9.19 -34.01 -8.62
N VAL A 352 9.58 -33.27 -9.65
CA VAL A 352 10.24 -33.81 -10.84
C VAL A 352 11.62 -34.39 -10.49
N LYS A 353 12.39 -33.76 -9.59
CA LYS A 353 13.68 -34.30 -9.11
C LYS A 353 13.52 -35.56 -8.26
N LYS A 354 12.49 -35.69 -7.44
CA LYS A 354 12.19 -36.91 -6.67
C LYS A 354 11.67 -38.05 -7.54
N GLY A 355 10.85 -37.77 -8.55
CA GLY A 355 10.38 -38.75 -9.52
C GLY A 355 11.51 -39.31 -10.38
N SER A 356 12.48 -38.47 -10.79
CA SER A 356 13.65 -38.87 -11.59
C SER A 356 14.67 -39.70 -10.79
N ASN A 357 14.78 -39.53 -9.49
CA ASN A 357 15.70 -40.33 -8.64
C ASN A 357 15.07 -41.64 -8.16
N GLY A 358 13.73 -41.79 -8.20
CA GLY A 358 13.02 -43.01 -7.85
C GLY A 358 13.02 -44.07 -8.95
N SER A 359 13.27 -43.70 -10.19
CA SER A 359 13.26 -44.63 -11.33
C SER A 359 14.61 -45.26 -11.69
N LYS A 360 15.68 -44.94 -10.94
CA LYS A 360 17.02 -45.53 -11.16
C LYS A 360 17.42 -46.65 -10.16
N ALA A 361 16.51 -47.12 -9.32
CA ALA A 361 16.81 -48.12 -8.30
C ALA A 361 16.00 -49.43 -8.46
N SER A 362 15.62 -49.84 -9.68
CA SER A 362 15.12 -51.20 -9.88
C SER A 362 15.41 -51.67 -11.31
N ASN A 363 16.64 -52.09 -11.57
CA ASN A 363 16.96 -53.11 -12.59
C ASN A 363 18.42 -53.56 -12.33
N GLY A 364 18.54 -54.63 -11.60
CA GLY A 364 19.77 -55.32 -11.44
C GLY A 364 19.45 -56.80 -11.19
N SER A 365 19.30 -57.56 -12.27
CA SER A 365 19.04 -58.95 -12.31
C SER A 365 20.14 -59.78 -11.64
N LYS A 366 19.70 -60.86 -11.00
CA LYS A 366 20.49 -61.98 -10.49
C LYS A 366 21.32 -62.63 -11.62
N VAL A 367 22.61 -62.80 -11.38
CA VAL A 367 23.34 -63.95 -11.91
C VAL A 367 24.23 -64.51 -10.78
N SER A 368 24.03 -65.78 -10.51
CA SER A 368 24.81 -66.69 -9.64
C SER A 368 26.22 -66.94 -10.22
N ASN A 369 27.25 -66.99 -9.38
CA ASN A 369 28.12 -68.17 -9.37
C ASN A 369 29.22 -68.09 -8.26
N GLU A 370 29.28 -69.18 -7.54
CA GLU A 370 30.31 -69.84 -6.78
C GLU A 370 31.80 -69.39 -6.90
N SER A 371 32.54 -69.22 -5.81
CA SER A 371 33.30 -70.26 -5.13
C SER A 371 34.47 -69.66 -4.29
N LYS A 372 34.68 -70.27 -3.11
CA LYS A 372 35.93 -70.58 -2.37
C LYS A 372 36.66 -69.52 -1.50
N ALA A 373 36.44 -69.69 -0.20
CA ALA A 373 37.45 -70.10 0.85
C ALA A 373 38.60 -69.12 1.12
N SER A 374 38.78 -68.61 2.35
CA SER A 374 39.27 -69.29 3.51
C SER A 374 39.63 -68.30 4.65
N ASN A 375 39.35 -68.76 5.87
CA ASN A 375 40.05 -68.51 7.17
C ASN A 375 40.16 -67.06 7.73
N GLY A 376 39.60 -66.86 8.90
CA GLY A 376 40.16 -67.07 10.17
C GLY A 376 39.64 -66.12 11.28
N SER A 377 38.96 -66.69 12.22
CA SER A 377 38.90 -66.40 13.64
C SER A 377 38.90 -64.98 14.20
N LYS A 378 37.95 -64.57 15.00
CA LYS A 378 37.69 -64.95 16.41
C LYS A 378 36.46 -64.30 16.97
N VAL A 379 35.81 -65.05 17.81
CA VAL A 379 34.65 -64.76 18.66
C VAL A 379 34.92 -63.66 19.66
N SER A 380 33.90 -62.77 19.90
CA SER A 380 33.50 -62.41 21.25
C SER A 380 32.00 -62.05 21.26
N GLU A 381 31.28 -62.81 22.05
CA GLU A 381 29.88 -62.58 22.42
C GLU A 381 29.75 -61.32 23.28
N GLY A 382 28.73 -60.55 23.06
CA GLY A 382 28.31 -59.46 23.93
C GLY A 382 26.82 -59.23 23.74
N SER A 383 26.02 -59.89 24.55
CA SER A 383 24.59 -59.64 24.67
C SER A 383 24.35 -58.22 25.19
N GLY A 384 23.58 -57.44 24.49
CA GLY A 384 23.14 -56.12 24.91
C GLY A 384 21.72 -55.82 24.41
N ASN A 385 20.77 -55.84 25.33
CA ASN A 385 19.39 -55.50 25.23
C ASN A 385 19.16 -54.26 24.34
N ALA A 386 18.44 -54.39 23.27
CA ALA A 386 17.87 -53.28 22.49
C ALA A 386 16.71 -52.68 23.27
N LYS A 387 16.97 -51.64 24.03
CA LYS A 387 15.93 -50.70 24.49
C LYS A 387 15.41 -49.95 23.25
N THR A 388 14.17 -50.17 22.93
CA THR A 388 13.37 -49.32 22.02
C THR A 388 13.24 -47.92 22.64
N GLY A 389 14.22 -47.06 22.40
CA GLY A 389 14.12 -45.63 22.68
C GLY A 389 13.30 -44.98 21.59
N SER A 390 12.11 -44.50 21.90
CA SER A 390 11.35 -43.57 21.10
C SER A 390 12.18 -42.27 20.96
N HIS A 391 12.99 -42.18 19.92
CA HIS A 391 13.60 -40.92 19.55
C HIS A 391 12.50 -40.01 19.02
N GLY A 392 12.09 -39.03 19.80
CA GLY A 392 11.38 -37.88 19.35
C GLY A 392 12.20 -37.22 18.23
N GLY A 393 11.78 -37.47 16.98
CA GLY A 393 12.43 -36.93 15.79
C GLY A 393 12.47 -35.41 15.88
N PHE A 394 13.64 -34.84 16.11
CA PHE A 394 13.87 -33.41 15.98
C PHE A 394 13.48 -32.98 14.59
N ILE A 395 12.51 -32.02 14.50
CA ILE A 395 12.06 -31.46 13.23
C ILE A 395 13.20 -30.59 12.68
N THR A 396 13.91 -31.09 11.68
CA THR A 396 14.97 -30.29 11.01
C THR A 396 14.32 -29.34 10.03
N ILE A 397 14.21 -28.06 10.42
CA ILE A 397 13.66 -27.00 9.59
C ILE A 397 14.82 -26.19 8.99
N LYS A 398 14.87 -26.05 7.67
CA LYS A 398 15.89 -25.23 7.01
C LYS A 398 15.53 -23.74 7.16
N ALA A 399 16.46 -22.93 7.66
CA ALA A 399 16.26 -21.48 7.88
C ALA A 399 15.75 -20.74 6.62
N LYS A 400 16.23 -21.12 5.43
CA LYS A 400 15.74 -20.57 4.15
C LYS A 400 14.23 -20.78 3.88
N GLU A 401 13.65 -21.82 4.46
CA GLU A 401 12.22 -22.11 4.32
C GLU A 401 11.37 -21.26 5.27
N CYS A 402 11.95 -20.92 6.44
CA CYS A 402 11.27 -20.10 7.43
C CYS A 402 11.27 -18.61 7.07
N PHE A 403 12.39 -18.12 6.55
CA PHE A 403 12.63 -16.69 6.36
C PHE A 403 12.93 -16.33 4.90
N PRO A 404 11.93 -16.45 3.98
CA PRO A 404 12.10 -15.93 2.63
C PRO A 404 12.21 -14.40 2.66
N PRO A 405 13.02 -13.76 1.77
CA PRO A 405 13.20 -12.31 1.75
C PRO A 405 11.90 -11.51 1.66
N HIS A 406 10.92 -12.02 0.93
CA HIS A 406 9.57 -11.42 0.84
C HIS A 406 8.92 -11.29 2.23
N LEU A 407 8.97 -12.36 3.03
CA LEU A 407 8.37 -12.37 4.37
C LEU A 407 9.07 -11.39 5.31
N LEU A 408 10.42 -11.35 5.27
CA LEU A 408 11.20 -10.43 6.11
C LEU A 408 10.87 -8.97 5.78
N LEU A 409 10.75 -8.65 4.50
CA LEU A 409 10.40 -7.29 4.07
C LEU A 409 8.96 -6.94 4.44
N MET A 410 7.99 -7.84 4.20
CA MET A 410 6.60 -7.62 4.63
C MET A 410 6.49 -7.48 6.15
N ALA A 411 7.26 -8.25 6.93
CA ALA A 411 7.32 -8.10 8.38
C ALA A 411 7.87 -6.73 8.81
N ALA A 412 8.88 -6.20 8.12
CA ALA A 412 9.36 -4.84 8.35
C ALA A 412 8.31 -3.79 7.99
N MET A 413 7.59 -3.99 6.87
CA MET A 413 6.51 -3.10 6.44
C MET A 413 5.34 -3.07 7.41
N THR A 414 4.96 -4.20 8.03
CA THR A 414 3.94 -4.20 9.09
C THR A 414 4.36 -3.36 10.30
N GLY A 415 5.65 -3.32 10.64
CA GLY A 415 6.17 -2.39 11.65
C GLY A 415 6.10 -0.93 11.21
N MET A 416 6.44 -0.67 9.94
CA MET A 416 6.40 0.66 9.36
C MET A 416 4.96 1.22 9.30
N PHE A 417 3.97 0.39 9.03
CA PHE A 417 2.57 0.83 8.98
C PHE A 417 2.08 1.42 10.30
N LYS A 418 2.65 1.07 11.45
CA LYS A 418 2.30 1.73 12.73
C LYS A 418 2.63 3.22 12.77
N TRP A 419 3.60 3.63 11.98
CA TRP A 419 4.07 4.99 11.87
C TRP A 419 3.46 5.76 10.69
N THR A 420 3.16 5.05 9.57
CA THR A 420 2.61 5.68 8.36
C THR A 420 1.07 5.69 8.33
N ASN A 421 0.43 4.61 8.78
CA ASN A 421 -1.01 4.52 9.04
C ASN A 421 -1.29 3.29 9.92
N TYR A 422 -1.56 3.50 11.19
CA TYR A 422 -1.64 2.42 12.19
C TYR A 422 -2.69 1.33 11.85
N TRP A 423 -3.79 1.70 11.21
CA TRP A 423 -4.83 0.75 10.79
C TRP A 423 -4.35 -0.28 9.77
N ASP A 424 -3.47 0.12 8.87
CA ASP A 424 -2.90 -0.77 7.85
C ASP A 424 -2.02 -1.86 8.47
N PHE A 425 -1.44 -1.62 9.64
CA PHE A 425 -0.71 -2.66 10.39
C PHE A 425 -1.57 -3.90 10.63
N ILE A 426 -2.77 -3.74 11.20
CA ILE A 426 -3.66 -4.86 11.54
C ILE A 426 -4.23 -5.49 10.27
N ILE A 427 -4.66 -4.67 9.31
CA ILE A 427 -5.26 -5.12 8.04
C ILE A 427 -4.26 -6.00 7.28
N TYR A 428 -3.06 -5.52 7.03
CA TYR A 428 -2.09 -6.24 6.19
C TYR A 428 -1.35 -7.35 6.94
N LEU A 429 -1.25 -7.29 8.27
CA LEU A 429 -0.88 -8.44 9.07
C LEU A 429 -1.89 -9.59 8.90
N THR A 430 -3.18 -9.28 8.93
CA THR A 430 -4.26 -10.26 8.71
C THR A 430 -4.20 -10.86 7.31
N VAL A 431 -4.03 -10.04 6.26
CA VAL A 431 -3.84 -10.51 4.87
C VAL A 431 -2.64 -11.45 4.76
N LEU A 432 -1.52 -11.10 5.42
CA LEU A 432 -0.31 -11.93 5.45
C LEU A 432 -0.55 -13.28 6.13
N ILE A 433 -1.27 -13.30 7.26
CA ILE A 433 -1.65 -14.52 7.98
C ILE A 433 -2.51 -15.43 7.10
N PHE A 434 -3.51 -14.89 6.41
CA PHE A 434 -4.34 -15.67 5.49
C PHE A 434 -3.54 -16.20 4.29
N GLY A 435 -2.61 -15.43 3.74
CA GLY A 435 -1.68 -15.90 2.70
C GLY A 435 -0.79 -17.03 3.19
N MET A 436 -0.25 -16.93 4.41
CA MET A 436 0.50 -18.02 5.03
C MET A 436 -0.37 -19.27 5.24
N GLY A 437 -1.63 -19.08 5.65
CA GLY A 437 -2.63 -20.14 5.79
C GLY A 437 -2.93 -20.84 4.47
N LEU A 438 -3.11 -20.09 3.38
CA LEU A 438 -3.27 -20.63 2.03
C LEU A 438 -2.09 -21.53 1.62
N LEU A 439 -0.86 -21.06 1.85
CA LEU A 439 0.34 -21.85 1.57
C LEU A 439 0.45 -23.09 2.47
N LEU A 440 0.07 -22.99 3.75
CA LEU A 440 0.02 -24.10 4.69
C LEU A 440 -0.93 -25.19 4.20
N ILE A 441 -2.19 -24.84 3.92
CA ILE A 441 -3.22 -25.76 3.42
C ILE A 441 -2.75 -26.43 2.12
N ARG A 442 -2.22 -25.65 1.20
CA ARG A 442 -1.73 -26.18 -0.08
C ARG A 442 -0.58 -27.17 0.11
N LYS A 443 0.37 -26.89 1.01
CA LYS A 443 1.48 -27.79 1.32
C LYS A 443 1.02 -29.11 1.95
N ILE A 444 0.05 -29.06 2.85
CA ILE A 444 -0.54 -30.24 3.47
C ILE A 444 -1.27 -31.10 2.42
N ARG A 445 -2.07 -30.48 1.54
CA ARG A 445 -2.73 -31.18 0.43
C ARG A 445 -1.74 -31.87 -0.53
N HIS A 446 -0.51 -31.38 -0.62
CA HIS A 446 0.57 -32.01 -1.40
C HIS A 446 1.45 -32.95 -0.56
N GLY A 447 0.99 -33.44 0.60
CA GLY A 447 1.64 -34.48 1.38
C GLY A 447 2.74 -33.99 2.33
N ALA A 448 2.84 -32.68 2.57
CA ALA A 448 3.76 -32.18 3.61
C ALA A 448 3.25 -32.47 5.03
N SER A 449 4.15 -32.74 5.95
CA SER A 449 3.81 -33.01 7.36
C SER A 449 3.11 -31.80 7.99
N LEU A 450 1.93 -32.00 8.55
CA LEU A 450 1.16 -30.97 9.27
C LEU A 450 1.99 -30.38 10.43
N LYS A 451 2.62 -31.23 11.25
CA LYS A 451 3.43 -30.80 12.41
C LYS A 451 4.58 -29.87 11.99
N GLN A 452 5.30 -30.24 10.91
CA GLN A 452 6.40 -29.43 10.40
C GLN A 452 5.90 -28.11 9.82
N GLN A 453 4.82 -28.09 9.06
CA GLN A 453 4.31 -26.88 8.45
C GLN A 453 3.65 -25.95 9.48
N ALA A 454 2.99 -26.50 10.51
CA ALA A 454 2.49 -25.72 11.64
C ALA A 454 3.62 -25.07 12.44
N ALA A 455 4.72 -25.79 12.72
CA ALA A 455 5.88 -25.22 13.36
C ALA A 455 6.50 -24.07 12.55
N VAL A 456 6.63 -24.23 11.21
CA VAL A 456 7.10 -23.15 10.32
C VAL A 456 6.15 -21.95 10.36
N PHE A 457 4.84 -22.17 10.39
CA PHE A 457 3.84 -21.12 10.48
C PHE A 457 4.00 -20.30 11.77
N VAL A 458 4.11 -20.96 12.92
CA VAL A 458 4.31 -20.31 14.23
C VAL A 458 5.63 -19.53 14.28
N ILE A 459 6.74 -20.13 13.80
CA ILE A 459 8.04 -19.45 13.74
C ILE A 459 7.95 -18.18 12.89
N ARG A 460 7.22 -18.21 11.77
CA ARG A 460 6.99 -17.02 10.93
C ARG A 460 6.19 -15.96 11.65
N LEU A 461 5.11 -16.32 12.37
CA LEU A 461 4.33 -15.36 13.16
C LEU A 461 5.20 -14.67 14.22
N ILE A 462 6.03 -15.42 14.94
CA ILE A 462 6.96 -14.85 15.93
C ILE A 462 7.95 -13.91 15.26
N ALA A 463 8.51 -14.28 14.10
CA ALA A 463 9.46 -13.45 13.38
C ALA A 463 8.78 -12.15 12.87
N ILE A 464 7.56 -12.23 12.34
CA ILE A 464 6.80 -11.04 11.89
C ILE A 464 6.57 -10.11 13.08
N TRP A 465 6.14 -10.64 14.22
CA TRP A 465 5.91 -9.87 15.42
C TRP A 465 7.18 -9.19 15.94
N LEU A 466 8.31 -9.93 16.04
CA LEU A 466 9.60 -9.39 16.51
C LEU A 466 10.14 -8.31 15.57
N ILE A 467 10.18 -8.58 14.27
CA ILE A 467 10.68 -7.61 13.27
C ILE A 467 9.78 -6.38 13.25
N GLY A 468 8.45 -6.57 13.24
CA GLY A 468 7.50 -5.46 13.28
C GLY A 468 7.67 -4.59 14.51
N ARG A 469 7.90 -5.18 15.70
CA ARG A 469 8.19 -4.42 16.92
C ARG A 469 9.49 -3.64 16.86
N ILE A 470 10.57 -4.25 16.36
CA ILE A 470 11.88 -3.58 16.24
C ILE A 470 11.76 -2.38 15.30
N ILE A 471 11.14 -2.55 14.15
CA ILE A 471 10.95 -1.48 13.16
C ILE A 471 10.06 -0.36 13.67
N ALA A 472 8.99 -0.68 14.41
CA ALA A 472 8.06 0.30 14.95
C ALA A 472 8.59 0.99 16.23
N TYR A 473 9.53 0.39 16.95
CA TYR A 473 9.93 0.83 18.30
C TYR A 473 10.33 2.30 18.40
N PRO A 474 11.13 2.88 17.48
CA PRO A 474 11.52 4.28 17.58
C PRO A 474 10.31 5.25 17.54
N PHE A 475 9.23 4.87 16.84
CA PHE A 475 7.98 5.62 16.82
C PHE A 475 7.12 5.30 18.06
N THR A 476 6.81 4.02 18.30
CA THR A 476 5.87 3.61 19.36
C THR A 476 6.35 3.90 20.79
N SER A 477 7.63 4.18 20.98
CA SER A 477 8.17 4.61 22.26
C SER A 477 7.95 6.09 22.58
N ARG A 478 7.44 6.87 21.62
CA ARG A 478 7.21 8.31 21.71
C ARG A 478 5.78 8.73 21.34
N PHE A 479 4.97 7.76 20.96
CA PHE A 479 3.60 7.97 20.50
C PHE A 479 2.60 7.56 21.57
N ASP A 480 1.77 8.49 21.97
CA ASP A 480 0.66 8.27 22.91
C ASP A 480 -0.57 7.79 22.14
N MET A 481 -1.06 6.61 22.50
CA MET A 481 -2.15 5.95 21.78
C MET A 481 -3.50 6.38 22.37
N MET A 482 -4.35 6.95 21.53
CA MET A 482 -5.69 7.44 21.88
C MET A 482 -6.81 6.41 21.85
N VAL A 483 -6.50 5.14 21.56
CA VAL A 483 -7.50 4.08 21.42
C VAL A 483 -7.67 3.33 22.74
N SER A 484 -8.88 3.35 23.30
CA SER A 484 -9.16 2.77 24.62
C SER A 484 -9.56 1.30 24.58
N SER A 485 -10.41 0.87 23.63
CA SER A 485 -10.97 -0.50 23.66
C SER A 485 -11.69 -0.85 22.34
N VAL A 486 -12.16 -2.11 22.26
CA VAL A 486 -13.03 -2.60 21.19
C VAL A 486 -14.42 -2.85 21.76
N ALA A 487 -15.45 -2.46 21.03
CA ALA A 487 -16.86 -2.67 21.42
C ALA A 487 -17.63 -3.44 20.34
N LEU A 488 -18.75 -4.04 20.77
CA LEU A 488 -19.70 -4.66 19.85
C LEU A 488 -20.55 -3.58 19.18
N THR A 489 -20.75 -3.72 17.87
CA THR A 489 -21.63 -2.83 17.11
C THR A 489 -23.08 -2.99 17.54
N LYS A 490 -23.74 -1.88 17.84
CA LYS A 490 -25.14 -1.83 18.23
C LYS A 490 -26.06 -1.53 17.05
N ASN A 491 -25.66 -0.60 16.21
CA ASN A 491 -26.36 -0.16 15.01
C ASN A 491 -25.72 -0.82 13.78
N HIS A 492 -26.56 -1.33 12.87
CA HIS A 492 -26.11 -2.03 11.68
C HIS A 492 -26.53 -1.29 10.43
N THR A 493 -25.69 -1.38 9.38
CA THR A 493 -26.01 -0.83 8.07
C THR A 493 -27.28 -1.44 7.50
N ALA A 494 -28.25 -0.63 7.09
CA ALA A 494 -29.46 -1.11 6.44
C ALA A 494 -29.09 -1.92 5.18
N PHE A 495 -29.81 -3.04 4.97
CA PHE A 495 -29.50 -3.98 3.89
C PHE A 495 -29.42 -3.30 2.50
N TYR A 496 -30.32 -2.34 2.21
CA TYR A 496 -30.31 -1.62 0.93
C TYR A 496 -29.07 -0.72 0.79
N GLN A 497 -28.63 -0.04 1.86
CA GLN A 497 -27.40 0.76 1.88
C GLN A 497 -26.19 -0.15 1.68
N PHE A 498 -26.11 -1.28 2.39
CA PHE A 498 -25.08 -2.28 2.19
C PHE A 498 -25.04 -2.80 0.74
N ALA A 499 -26.21 -3.09 0.14
CA ALA A 499 -26.31 -3.55 -1.23
C ALA A 499 -25.86 -2.47 -2.26
N ILE A 500 -26.18 -1.20 -2.00
CA ILE A 500 -25.73 -0.08 -2.85
C ILE A 500 -24.21 0.12 -2.73
N LEU A 501 -23.66 0.07 -1.54
CA LEU A 501 -22.23 0.30 -1.35
C LEU A 501 -21.37 -0.90 -1.78
N TRP A 502 -21.79 -2.11 -1.39
CA TRP A 502 -20.94 -3.32 -1.49
C TRP A 502 -21.56 -4.44 -2.32
N GLY A 503 -22.78 -4.27 -2.85
CA GLY A 503 -23.45 -5.32 -3.61
C GLY A 503 -22.70 -5.79 -4.84
N LEU A 504 -22.13 -4.88 -5.63
CA LEU A 504 -21.37 -5.22 -6.83
C LEU A 504 -20.16 -6.13 -6.52
N PRO A 505 -19.24 -5.77 -5.59
CA PRO A 505 -18.12 -6.64 -5.25
C PRO A 505 -18.54 -7.97 -4.62
N VAL A 506 -19.54 -7.98 -3.75
CA VAL A 506 -20.03 -9.20 -3.08
C VAL A 506 -20.63 -10.16 -4.10
N VAL A 507 -21.50 -9.68 -4.99
CA VAL A 507 -22.11 -10.51 -6.05
C VAL A 507 -21.04 -11.04 -6.99
N THR A 508 -20.06 -10.22 -7.39
CA THR A 508 -18.95 -10.67 -8.24
C THR A 508 -18.13 -11.76 -7.55
N LEU A 509 -17.86 -11.61 -6.25
CA LEU A 509 -17.13 -12.62 -5.48
C LEU A 509 -17.89 -13.96 -5.41
N ILE A 510 -19.20 -13.91 -5.17
CA ILE A 510 -20.06 -15.11 -5.15
C ILE A 510 -20.06 -15.79 -6.52
N VAL A 511 -20.30 -15.03 -7.60
CA VAL A 511 -20.30 -15.58 -8.98
C VAL A 511 -18.96 -16.20 -9.32
N TYR A 512 -17.85 -15.52 -8.99
CA TYR A 512 -16.50 -16.02 -9.21
C TYR A 512 -16.21 -17.30 -8.41
N ALA A 513 -16.57 -17.34 -7.13
CA ALA A 513 -16.37 -18.50 -6.27
C ALA A 513 -17.18 -19.72 -6.76
N VAL A 514 -18.45 -19.52 -7.15
CA VAL A 514 -19.32 -20.57 -7.72
C VAL A 514 -18.75 -21.07 -9.04
N TRP A 515 -18.35 -20.18 -9.92
CA TRP A 515 -17.71 -20.55 -11.19
C TRP A 515 -16.44 -21.35 -10.96
N LEU A 516 -15.58 -20.92 -10.04
CA LEU A 516 -14.34 -21.61 -9.69
C LEU A 516 -14.61 -23.02 -9.13
N PHE A 517 -15.57 -23.14 -8.21
CA PHE A 517 -15.96 -24.43 -7.63
C PHE A 517 -16.51 -25.40 -8.68
N ARG A 518 -17.42 -24.93 -9.56
CA ARG A 518 -17.96 -25.76 -10.67
C ARG A 518 -16.87 -26.21 -11.64
N SER A 519 -15.95 -25.30 -12.00
CA SER A 519 -14.83 -25.58 -12.85
C SER A 519 -13.89 -26.66 -12.28
N CYS A 520 -13.63 -26.61 -10.96
CA CYS A 520 -12.85 -27.64 -10.28
C CYS A 520 -13.56 -28.99 -10.26
N LYS A 521 -14.89 -29.01 -10.01
CA LYS A 521 -15.69 -30.23 -9.98
C LYS A 521 -15.75 -30.93 -11.34
N THR A 522 -15.96 -30.16 -12.42
CA THR A 522 -15.98 -30.68 -13.79
C THR A 522 -14.63 -31.29 -14.17
N ALA A 523 -13.52 -30.64 -13.82
CA ALA A 523 -12.18 -31.17 -14.07
C ALA A 523 -11.89 -32.45 -13.27
N ALA A 524 -12.37 -32.57 -12.04
CA ALA A 524 -12.23 -33.79 -11.24
C ALA A 524 -13.07 -34.95 -11.81
N GLY A 525 -14.32 -34.70 -12.20
CA GLY A 525 -15.20 -35.72 -12.77
C GLY A 525 -14.71 -36.29 -14.14
N SER A 526 -14.14 -35.45 -14.99
CA SER A 526 -13.54 -35.90 -16.26
C SER A 526 -12.27 -36.73 -16.05
N LEU A 527 -11.53 -36.55 -14.97
CA LEU A 527 -10.39 -37.38 -14.59
C LEU A 527 -10.82 -38.75 -14.03
N GLU A 528 -11.89 -38.78 -13.21
CA GLU A 528 -12.43 -40.04 -12.70
C GLU A 528 -12.99 -40.92 -13.82
N SER A 529 -13.67 -40.32 -14.78
CA SER A 529 -14.19 -41.07 -15.96
C SER A 529 -13.06 -41.59 -16.87
N ALA A 530 -11.94 -40.88 -16.98
CA ALA A 530 -10.78 -41.32 -17.73
C ALA A 530 -9.91 -42.37 -16.99
N ALA A 531 -10.03 -42.43 -15.65
CA ALA A 531 -9.27 -43.34 -14.79
C ALA A 531 -9.97 -44.71 -14.53
N SER A 532 -11.19 -44.91 -15.01
CA SER A 532 -11.95 -46.15 -14.78
C SER A 532 -11.35 -47.41 -15.43
N GLY A 533 -10.17 -47.35 -16.05
CA GLY A 533 -9.50 -48.46 -16.71
C GLY A 533 -8.10 -48.84 -16.19
N ARG A 534 -7.52 -48.18 -15.21
CA ARG A 534 -6.18 -48.47 -14.65
C ARG A 534 -6.04 -48.17 -13.17
N GLU A 535 -5.23 -49.00 -12.47
CA GLU A 535 -4.93 -48.96 -11.05
C GLU A 535 -4.90 -47.56 -10.44
N LYS A 536 -5.51 -47.39 -9.29
CA LYS A 536 -5.60 -46.16 -8.42
C LYS A 536 -4.25 -45.64 -7.89
N SER A 537 -3.17 -45.78 -8.67
CA SER A 537 -1.85 -45.25 -8.31
C SER A 537 -1.71 -43.84 -8.88
N ALA A 538 -1.71 -42.89 -7.98
CA ALA A 538 -1.52 -41.47 -8.19
C ALA A 538 -2.70 -40.71 -8.83
N ALA A 539 -3.80 -40.55 -8.08
CA ALA A 539 -4.75 -39.47 -8.32
C ALA A 539 -3.99 -38.14 -8.27
N SER A 540 -3.54 -37.64 -9.41
CA SER A 540 -2.97 -36.32 -9.59
C SER A 540 -4.05 -35.31 -9.19
N SER A 541 -3.98 -34.75 -7.97
CA SER A 541 -4.91 -33.73 -7.51
C SER A 541 -4.83 -32.53 -8.47
N THR A 542 -5.86 -32.34 -9.25
CA THR A 542 -6.04 -31.18 -10.12
C THR A 542 -6.09 -29.93 -9.26
N THR A 543 -4.98 -29.23 -9.13
CA THR A 543 -4.93 -27.95 -8.42
C THR A 543 -4.91 -26.81 -9.43
N LEU A 544 -5.81 -25.85 -9.26
CA LEU A 544 -5.82 -24.60 -10.03
C LEU A 544 -4.50 -23.85 -9.90
N PRO A 545 -4.11 -23.07 -10.93
CA PRO A 545 -3.00 -22.14 -10.84
C PRO A 545 -3.17 -21.14 -9.68
N MET A 546 -2.05 -20.74 -9.07
CA MET A 546 -2.03 -19.85 -7.89
C MET A 546 -2.78 -18.53 -8.07
N PRO A 547 -2.78 -17.86 -9.25
CA PRO A 547 -3.52 -16.61 -9.44
C PRO A 547 -5.01 -16.67 -9.06
N TYR A 548 -5.68 -17.80 -9.32
CA TYR A 548 -7.09 -17.96 -8.97
C TYR A 548 -7.33 -17.95 -7.45
N TYR A 549 -6.42 -18.57 -6.70
CA TYR A 549 -6.47 -18.56 -5.23
C TYR A 549 -6.11 -17.19 -4.64
N ILE A 550 -5.17 -16.46 -5.28
CA ILE A 550 -4.80 -15.12 -4.88
C ILE A 550 -5.99 -14.17 -5.05
N ALA A 551 -6.66 -14.20 -6.20
CA ALA A 551 -7.84 -13.37 -6.44
C ALA A 551 -8.97 -13.67 -5.45
N LEU A 552 -9.25 -14.97 -5.22
CA LEU A 552 -10.25 -15.38 -4.22
C LEU A 552 -9.88 -14.92 -2.81
N LEU A 553 -8.60 -15.03 -2.43
CA LEU A 553 -8.09 -14.58 -1.13
C LEU A 553 -8.29 -13.07 -0.92
N LEU A 554 -7.92 -12.24 -1.93
CA LEU A 554 -8.13 -10.79 -1.87
C LEU A 554 -9.61 -10.45 -1.74
N GLY A 555 -10.49 -11.11 -2.51
CA GLY A 555 -11.93 -10.91 -2.40
C GLY A 555 -12.50 -11.31 -1.02
N ILE A 556 -12.03 -12.42 -0.43
CA ILE A 556 -12.45 -12.86 0.91
C ILE A 556 -11.93 -11.91 1.99
N CYS A 557 -10.67 -11.45 1.90
CA CYS A 557 -10.13 -10.47 2.83
C CYS A 557 -10.92 -9.16 2.77
N ALA A 558 -11.21 -8.66 1.56
CA ALA A 558 -12.03 -7.47 1.38
C ALA A 558 -13.45 -7.64 1.95
N LEU A 559 -14.10 -8.80 1.72
CA LEU A 559 -15.39 -9.12 2.32
C LEU A 559 -15.32 -9.09 3.86
N GLY A 560 -14.25 -9.66 4.45
CA GLY A 560 -14.04 -9.60 5.90
C GLY A 560 -13.95 -8.17 6.42
N LEU A 561 -13.23 -7.30 5.72
CA LEU A 561 -13.04 -5.90 6.12
C LEU A 561 -14.35 -5.10 6.09
N ILE A 562 -15.26 -5.33 5.15
CA ILE A 562 -16.57 -4.66 5.14
C ILE A 562 -17.55 -5.23 6.17
N LEU A 563 -17.34 -6.47 6.64
CA LEU A 563 -18.20 -7.12 7.63
C LEU A 563 -17.75 -6.86 9.07
N ILE A 564 -16.46 -6.61 9.31
CA ILE A 564 -15.94 -6.36 10.67
C ILE A 564 -16.66 -5.19 11.36
N PRO A 565 -16.85 -4.01 10.70
CA PRO A 565 -17.56 -2.88 11.33
C PRO A 565 -19.03 -3.16 11.66
N GLU A 566 -19.63 -4.18 11.05
CA GLU A 566 -20.97 -4.64 11.37
C GLU A 566 -21.03 -5.51 12.64
N VAL A 567 -19.88 -5.92 13.18
CA VAL A 567 -19.79 -6.78 14.37
C VAL A 567 -19.09 -6.08 15.52
N VAL A 568 -17.96 -5.43 15.22
CA VAL A 568 -17.10 -4.76 16.21
C VAL A 568 -16.55 -3.47 15.66
N TYR A 569 -16.30 -2.53 16.55
CA TYR A 569 -15.58 -1.29 16.25
C TYR A 569 -14.59 -0.93 17.34
N VAL A 570 -13.61 -0.14 16.98
CA VAL A 570 -12.63 0.43 17.91
C VAL A 570 -13.24 1.68 18.52
N LYS A 571 -13.33 1.73 19.84
CA LYS A 571 -13.76 2.91 20.55
C LYS A 571 -12.70 4.00 20.43
N ASP A 572 -13.10 5.10 19.86
CA ASP A 572 -12.39 6.36 19.86
C ASP A 572 -13.25 7.43 20.57
N ILE A 573 -12.86 8.67 20.46
CA ILE A 573 -13.56 9.79 21.10
C ILE A 573 -14.91 10.12 20.47
N TYR A 574 -15.21 9.63 19.25
CA TYR A 574 -16.52 9.82 18.59
C TYR A 574 -17.57 8.89 19.19
N GLU A 575 -18.12 9.22 20.38
CA GLU A 575 -19.02 8.32 21.09
C GLU A 575 -20.47 8.40 20.59
N GLU A 576 -21.03 9.56 20.33
CA GLU A 576 -22.43 9.72 19.96
C GLU A 576 -22.59 10.01 18.46
N GLY A 577 -23.41 9.19 17.77
CA GLY A 577 -23.76 9.39 16.37
C GLY A 577 -22.71 8.90 15.36
N PHE A 578 -21.44 8.70 15.76
CA PHE A 578 -20.32 8.35 14.87
C PHE A 578 -19.46 7.17 15.39
N SER A 579 -19.94 6.41 16.35
CA SER A 579 -19.16 5.46 17.16
C SER A 579 -18.34 4.45 16.35
N ARG A 580 -18.80 4.01 15.16
CA ARG A 580 -18.07 3.08 14.28
C ARG A 580 -17.52 3.74 13.00
N SER A 581 -17.68 5.06 12.86
CA SER A 581 -17.33 5.80 11.65
C SER A 581 -15.87 5.58 11.25
N ASN A 582 -14.94 5.75 12.18
CA ASN A 582 -13.50 5.60 11.94
C ASN A 582 -13.11 4.15 11.57
N THR A 583 -13.71 3.16 12.28
CA THR A 583 -13.50 1.74 11.96
C THR A 583 -14.04 1.41 10.58
N MET A 584 -15.24 1.86 10.25
CA MET A 584 -15.85 1.69 8.93
C MET A 584 -14.94 2.29 7.86
N PHE A 585 -14.55 3.55 8.00
CA PHE A 585 -13.70 4.27 7.07
C PHE A 585 -12.40 3.52 6.77
N LYS A 586 -11.60 3.23 7.79
CA LYS A 586 -10.26 2.66 7.61
C LYS A 586 -10.30 1.25 7.01
N LEU A 587 -11.28 0.43 7.39
CA LEU A 587 -11.40 -0.95 6.89
C LEU A 587 -11.98 -0.99 5.47
N THR A 588 -13.04 -0.22 5.20
CA THR A 588 -13.70 -0.24 3.88
C THR A 588 -12.84 0.40 2.80
N TYR A 589 -11.99 1.36 3.14
CA TYR A 589 -11.02 1.96 2.22
C TYR A 589 -10.06 0.89 1.66
N GLN A 590 -9.50 0.05 2.52
CA GLN A 590 -8.61 -1.03 2.10
C GLN A 590 -9.36 -2.20 1.42
N ALA A 591 -10.62 -2.44 1.82
CA ALA A 591 -11.47 -3.39 1.11
C ALA A 591 -11.70 -2.96 -0.34
N PHE A 592 -11.91 -1.66 -0.60
CA PHE A 592 -12.09 -1.11 -1.94
C PHE A 592 -10.87 -1.38 -2.83
N VAL A 593 -9.65 -1.16 -2.31
CA VAL A 593 -8.40 -1.46 -3.02
C VAL A 593 -8.30 -2.95 -3.38
N MET A 594 -8.58 -3.85 -2.43
CA MET A 594 -8.52 -5.30 -2.66
C MET A 594 -9.59 -5.78 -3.64
N PHE A 595 -10.83 -5.24 -3.56
CA PHE A 595 -11.88 -5.52 -4.53
C PHE A 595 -11.54 -5.01 -5.93
N GLY A 596 -10.88 -3.85 -6.06
CA GLY A 596 -10.40 -3.33 -7.34
C GLY A 596 -9.42 -4.28 -8.02
N LEU A 597 -8.44 -4.81 -7.28
CA LEU A 597 -7.53 -5.85 -7.76
C LEU A 597 -8.26 -7.15 -8.14
N PHE A 598 -9.23 -7.55 -7.32
CA PHE A 598 -10.07 -8.73 -7.57
C PHE A 598 -10.89 -8.58 -8.85
N PHE A 599 -11.56 -7.44 -9.07
CA PHE A 599 -12.33 -7.16 -10.30
C PHE A 599 -11.48 -7.27 -11.55
N GLY A 600 -10.28 -6.66 -11.53
CA GLY A 600 -9.36 -6.68 -12.66
C GLY A 600 -8.94 -8.10 -13.07
N PHE A 601 -8.92 -9.06 -12.15
CA PHE A 601 -8.65 -10.47 -12.44
C PHE A 601 -9.93 -11.27 -12.72
N ALA A 602 -10.93 -11.17 -11.86
CA ALA A 602 -12.10 -12.06 -11.88
C ALA A 602 -12.99 -11.83 -13.11
N LEU A 603 -13.28 -10.56 -13.45
CA LEU A 603 -14.18 -10.25 -14.57
C LEU A 603 -13.63 -10.72 -15.94
N PRO A 604 -12.36 -10.48 -16.32
CA PRO A 604 -11.80 -11.06 -17.54
C PRO A 604 -11.83 -12.58 -17.57
N GLU A 605 -11.62 -13.27 -16.44
CA GLU A 605 -11.68 -14.74 -16.40
C GLU A 605 -13.12 -15.26 -16.53
N LEU A 606 -14.12 -14.58 -15.97
CA LEU A 606 -15.55 -14.89 -16.17
C LEU A 606 -15.97 -14.68 -17.64
N LEU A 607 -15.56 -13.57 -18.26
CA LEU A 607 -15.85 -13.27 -19.66
C LEU A 607 -15.24 -14.28 -20.63
N VAL A 608 -14.04 -14.73 -20.34
CA VAL A 608 -13.37 -15.72 -21.18
C VAL A 608 -13.94 -17.11 -20.97
N ASN A 609 -14.42 -17.42 -19.76
CA ASN A 609 -15.03 -18.69 -19.36
C ASN A 609 -14.30 -19.96 -19.89
N ARG A 610 -12.96 -19.96 -19.86
CA ARG A 610 -12.16 -21.10 -20.27
C ARG A 610 -11.32 -21.58 -19.11
N LEU A 611 -11.39 -22.87 -18.83
CA LEU A 611 -10.51 -23.54 -17.88
C LEU A 611 -9.02 -23.36 -18.27
N PRO A 612 -8.10 -23.32 -17.30
CA PRO A 612 -6.66 -23.30 -17.58
C PRO A 612 -6.24 -24.51 -18.46
N GLU A 613 -5.39 -24.26 -19.45
CA GLU A 613 -4.87 -25.31 -20.37
C GLU A 613 -4.20 -26.48 -19.62
N THR A 614 -3.64 -26.23 -18.43
CA THR A 614 -3.06 -27.24 -17.55
C THR A 614 -4.09 -28.29 -17.09
N LEU A 615 -5.34 -27.88 -16.88
CA LEU A 615 -6.44 -28.77 -16.53
C LEU A 615 -6.98 -29.52 -17.77
N THR A 616 -7.10 -28.83 -18.92
CA THR A 616 -7.58 -29.38 -20.17
C THR A 616 -6.54 -30.33 -20.84
N ARG A 617 -5.24 -30.08 -20.65
CA ARG A 617 -4.18 -30.92 -21.22
C ARG A 617 -4.05 -32.25 -20.49
N THR A 618 -4.22 -32.29 -19.18
CA THR A 618 -4.25 -33.55 -18.40
C THR A 618 -5.47 -34.40 -18.79
N THR A 619 -6.61 -33.76 -19.07
CA THR A 619 -7.82 -34.47 -19.55
C THR A 619 -7.67 -34.91 -21.02
N ALA A 620 -7.04 -34.12 -21.89
CA ALA A 620 -6.81 -34.49 -23.31
C ALA A 620 -5.71 -35.57 -23.46
N GLU A 621 -4.64 -35.55 -22.65
CA GLU A 621 -3.63 -36.62 -22.61
C GLU A 621 -4.20 -37.92 -22.01
N ALA A 622 -5.07 -37.84 -21.00
CA ALA A 622 -5.80 -38.98 -20.48
C ALA A 622 -6.80 -39.55 -21.52
N ALA A 623 -7.47 -38.68 -22.29
CA ALA A 623 -8.40 -39.09 -23.35
C ALA A 623 -7.68 -39.66 -24.59
N ARG A 624 -6.49 -39.14 -24.95
CA ARG A 624 -5.69 -39.70 -26.07
C ARG A 624 -5.10 -41.08 -25.76
N ASN A 625 -4.72 -41.32 -24.51
CA ASN A 625 -4.22 -42.64 -24.08
C ASN A 625 -5.33 -43.70 -23.98
N THR A 626 -6.61 -43.34 -24.14
CA THR A 626 -7.77 -44.25 -24.18
C THR A 626 -8.34 -44.45 -25.58
N ALA A 627 -7.84 -43.68 -26.58
CA ALA A 627 -8.30 -43.71 -27.96
C ALA A 627 -7.23 -44.25 -28.94
N GLU A 628 -6.58 -45.36 -28.61
CA GLU A 628 -5.98 -46.20 -29.65
C GLU A 628 -7.11 -47.00 -30.30
N ASP A 629 -7.29 -46.82 -31.63
CA ASP A 629 -8.22 -47.45 -32.56
C ASP A 629 -9.61 -46.82 -32.76
N LYS A 630 -9.62 -45.62 -33.43
CA LYS A 630 -10.69 -45.33 -34.41
C LYS A 630 -10.22 -44.25 -35.40
N PRO A 631 -10.44 -44.40 -36.72
CA PRO A 631 -10.04 -43.38 -37.70
C PRO A 631 -10.92 -42.12 -37.57
N GLU A 632 -10.25 -40.95 -37.57
CA GLU A 632 -10.88 -39.64 -37.56
C GLU A 632 -11.72 -39.40 -38.83
N THR A 633 -13.03 -39.30 -38.65
CA THR A 633 -13.86 -38.53 -39.56
C THR A 633 -14.15 -37.20 -38.88
N SER A 634 -13.33 -36.22 -39.13
CA SER A 634 -13.54 -34.86 -38.65
C SER A 634 -14.50 -34.12 -39.57
N SER A 635 -15.75 -33.98 -39.18
CA SER A 635 -16.60 -32.88 -39.66
C SER A 635 -16.30 -31.63 -38.82
N PRO A 636 -16.12 -30.47 -39.41
CA PRO A 636 -16.03 -29.23 -38.65
C PRO A 636 -17.41 -28.92 -38.07
N ALA A 637 -17.58 -29.15 -36.77
CA ALA A 637 -18.76 -28.69 -36.06
C ALA A 637 -18.82 -27.15 -36.12
N GLY A 638 -19.85 -26.66 -36.79
CA GLY A 638 -20.18 -25.26 -36.81
C GLY A 638 -20.32 -24.76 -35.41
N THR A 639 -19.47 -23.81 -35.02
CA THR A 639 -19.54 -23.11 -33.75
C THR A 639 -20.76 -22.16 -33.82
N SER A 640 -21.93 -22.63 -33.38
CA SER A 640 -22.94 -21.70 -32.86
C SER A 640 -22.31 -20.95 -31.70
N ALA A 641 -22.25 -19.62 -31.78
CA ALA A 641 -21.70 -18.78 -30.76
C ALA A 641 -22.70 -18.63 -29.60
N ASP A 642 -23.07 -19.75 -28.95
CA ASP A 642 -23.93 -19.70 -27.78
C ASP A 642 -23.14 -19.09 -26.59
N ILE A 643 -23.53 -17.90 -26.18
CA ILE A 643 -22.94 -17.21 -25.03
C ILE A 643 -23.31 -17.98 -23.76
N HIS A 644 -22.29 -18.51 -23.08
CA HIS A 644 -22.51 -19.24 -21.84
C HIS A 644 -23.04 -18.27 -20.76
N PRO A 645 -24.01 -18.66 -19.89
CA PRO A 645 -24.61 -17.78 -18.87
C PRO A 645 -23.58 -17.05 -17.99
N VAL A 646 -22.45 -17.69 -17.67
CA VAL A 646 -21.36 -17.07 -16.89
C VAL A 646 -20.73 -15.87 -17.62
N GLN A 647 -20.59 -15.97 -18.95
CA GLN A 647 -20.04 -14.87 -19.76
C GLN A 647 -21.02 -13.69 -19.79
N LEU A 648 -22.32 -13.96 -19.90
CA LEU A 648 -23.36 -12.93 -19.84
C LEU A 648 -23.34 -12.21 -18.50
N ILE A 649 -23.33 -12.96 -17.38
CA ILE A 649 -23.24 -12.39 -16.02
C ILE A 649 -21.95 -11.59 -15.86
N GLY A 650 -20.81 -12.14 -16.29
CA GLY A 650 -19.52 -11.43 -16.27
C GLY A 650 -19.56 -10.13 -17.09
N GLY A 651 -20.24 -10.14 -18.23
CA GLY A 651 -20.47 -8.96 -19.07
C GLY A 651 -21.29 -7.89 -18.35
N VAL A 652 -22.42 -8.27 -17.76
CA VAL A 652 -23.28 -7.36 -17.00
C VAL A 652 -22.52 -6.74 -15.82
N LEU A 653 -21.83 -7.55 -15.02
CA LEU A 653 -21.02 -7.06 -13.89
C LEU A 653 -19.91 -6.12 -14.34
N THR A 654 -19.28 -6.39 -15.49
CA THR A 654 -18.26 -5.51 -16.07
C THR A 654 -18.87 -4.16 -16.49
N VAL A 655 -20.02 -4.15 -17.13
CA VAL A 655 -20.73 -2.90 -17.51
C VAL A 655 -21.09 -2.10 -16.26
N ILE A 656 -21.65 -2.74 -15.24
CA ILE A 656 -21.98 -2.05 -13.98
C ILE A 656 -20.74 -1.45 -13.34
N LEU A 657 -19.59 -2.18 -13.29
CA LEU A 657 -18.34 -1.63 -12.80
C LEU A 657 -17.88 -0.42 -13.63
N LEU A 658 -17.96 -0.49 -14.97
CA LEU A 658 -17.57 0.63 -15.84
C LEU A 658 -18.44 1.87 -15.62
N LEU A 659 -19.72 1.71 -15.28
CA LEU A 659 -20.59 2.85 -14.92
C LEU A 659 -20.10 3.56 -13.65
N THR A 660 -19.51 2.83 -12.69
CA THR A 660 -18.93 3.45 -11.48
C THR A 660 -17.71 4.31 -11.78
N PHE A 661 -17.00 4.10 -12.91
CA PHE A 661 -15.87 4.94 -13.32
C PHE A 661 -16.29 6.36 -13.69
N GLY A 662 -17.55 6.59 -14.00
CA GLY A 662 -18.12 7.93 -14.21
C GLY A 662 -18.05 8.81 -12.97
N TYR A 663 -17.82 8.24 -11.77
CA TYR A 663 -17.65 9.00 -10.54
C TYR A 663 -16.47 9.97 -10.63
N LEU A 664 -15.30 9.52 -11.12
CA LEU A 664 -14.10 10.37 -11.20
C LEU A 664 -14.31 11.62 -12.08
N PRO A 665 -14.74 11.52 -13.36
CA PRO A 665 -14.96 12.74 -14.16
C PRO A 665 -16.07 13.62 -13.59
N TYR A 666 -17.08 13.06 -12.93
CA TYR A 666 -18.11 13.84 -12.25
C TYR A 666 -17.50 14.63 -11.07
N SER A 667 -16.75 13.96 -10.20
CA SER A 667 -16.10 14.58 -9.04
C SER A 667 -15.07 15.64 -9.46
N VAL A 668 -14.27 15.35 -10.51
CA VAL A 668 -13.33 16.33 -11.10
C VAL A 668 -14.05 17.58 -11.56
N LYS A 669 -15.18 17.44 -12.26
CA LYS A 669 -15.99 18.60 -12.69
C LYS A 669 -16.53 19.38 -11.49
N CYS A 670 -17.01 18.68 -10.45
CA CYS A 670 -17.57 19.33 -9.26
C CYS A 670 -16.52 20.09 -8.45
N TRP A 671 -15.32 19.53 -8.33
CA TRP A 671 -14.27 20.06 -7.45
C TRP A 671 -13.33 21.04 -8.14
N PHE A 672 -12.87 20.69 -9.33
CA PHE A 672 -11.91 21.49 -10.11
C PHE A 672 -12.58 22.38 -11.18
N GLY A 673 -13.90 22.32 -11.33
CA GLY A 673 -14.63 23.12 -12.31
C GLY A 673 -14.44 22.64 -13.75
N ASN A 674 -14.36 23.59 -14.69
CA ASN A 674 -14.25 23.29 -16.12
C ASN A 674 -12.79 23.03 -16.54
N VAL A 675 -12.28 21.84 -16.24
CA VAL A 675 -10.92 21.43 -16.61
C VAL A 675 -10.69 21.29 -18.13
N LEU A 676 -11.73 21.44 -18.95
CA LEU A 676 -11.56 21.45 -20.41
C LEU A 676 -11.15 22.82 -20.96
N SER A 677 -11.29 23.90 -20.18
CA SER A 677 -10.79 25.24 -20.50
C SER A 677 -9.45 25.46 -19.79
N PRO A 678 -8.33 25.56 -20.52
CA PRO A 678 -7.02 25.79 -19.93
C PRO A 678 -6.90 27.12 -19.15
N ASP A 679 -7.79 28.08 -19.41
CA ASP A 679 -7.77 29.40 -18.77
C ASP A 679 -8.02 29.34 -17.25
N GLY A 680 -8.64 28.25 -16.76
CA GLY A 680 -8.82 28.01 -15.31
C GLY A 680 -7.62 27.38 -14.60
N PHE A 681 -6.51 27.10 -15.31
CA PHE A 681 -5.30 26.55 -14.70
C PHE A 681 -4.48 27.67 -14.05
N ILE A 682 -4.49 27.72 -12.72
CA ILE A 682 -3.79 28.79 -11.96
C ILE A 682 -2.38 28.39 -11.50
N GLY A 683 -2.01 27.12 -11.58
CA GLY A 683 -0.68 26.62 -11.14
C GLY A 683 -0.79 25.49 -10.12
N ILE A 684 0.31 25.12 -9.50
CA ILE A 684 0.36 24.03 -8.51
C ILE A 684 0.95 24.47 -7.18
N SER A 685 0.98 25.75 -6.88
CA SER A 685 1.33 26.25 -5.56
C SER A 685 0.17 25.95 -4.59
N ALA A 686 0.51 25.43 -3.42
CA ALA A 686 -0.47 25.10 -2.39
C ALA A 686 -0.83 26.30 -1.51
N THR A 687 -0.08 27.40 -1.60
CA THR A 687 -0.16 28.57 -0.68
C THR A 687 -0.41 29.91 -1.36
N ASP A 688 -0.49 29.97 -2.71
CA ASP A 688 -0.75 31.24 -3.42
C ASP A 688 -2.11 31.87 -3.05
N PHE A 689 -3.05 31.08 -2.55
CA PHE A 689 -4.34 31.58 -2.06
C PHE A 689 -4.22 32.51 -0.83
N LEU A 690 -3.07 32.48 -0.10
CA LEU A 690 -2.84 33.38 1.02
C LEU A 690 -2.84 34.83 0.59
N ASP A 691 -2.37 35.14 -0.64
CA ASP A 691 -2.38 36.48 -1.20
C ASP A 691 -3.81 37.06 -1.37
N GLU A 692 -4.79 36.18 -1.61
CA GLU A 692 -6.20 36.57 -1.77
C GLU A 692 -6.97 36.55 -0.44
N ASN A 693 -6.72 35.56 0.43
CA ASN A 693 -7.48 35.35 1.64
C ASN A 693 -6.96 36.17 2.85
N TYR A 694 -5.66 36.43 2.87
CA TYR A 694 -4.98 37.12 4.00
C TYR A 694 -3.99 38.16 3.49
N PRO A 695 -4.45 39.13 2.65
CA PRO A 695 -3.56 40.08 1.99
C PRO A 695 -2.74 40.92 2.99
N GLU A 696 -3.27 41.19 4.19
CA GLU A 696 -2.57 41.92 5.24
C GLU A 696 -1.48 41.10 5.94
N ASP A 697 -1.68 39.76 6.03
CA ASP A 697 -0.84 38.87 6.81
C ASP A 697 0.23 38.16 5.97
N VAL A 698 0.01 38.05 4.65
CA VAL A 698 0.86 37.24 3.78
C VAL A 698 2.32 37.64 3.78
N GLU A 699 2.60 38.96 3.78
CA GLU A 699 3.98 39.48 3.83
C GLU A 699 4.67 39.12 5.14
N ALA A 700 3.94 39.17 6.25
CA ALA A 700 4.44 38.82 7.58
C ALA A 700 4.68 37.30 7.72
N ILE A 701 3.79 36.47 7.14
CA ILE A 701 3.95 35.01 7.07
C ILE A 701 5.18 34.65 6.22
N GLN A 702 5.36 35.30 5.07
CA GLN A 702 6.52 35.10 4.20
C GLN A 702 7.81 35.54 4.89
N TRP A 703 7.77 36.68 5.60
CA TRP A 703 8.93 37.14 6.36
C TRP A 703 9.36 36.12 7.43
N LEU A 704 8.39 35.51 8.15
CA LEU A 704 8.70 34.45 9.12
C LEU A 704 9.33 33.23 8.45
N ASP A 705 8.81 32.83 7.28
CA ASP A 705 9.33 31.66 6.56
C ASP A 705 10.76 31.89 6.05
N GLU A 706 11.07 33.10 5.59
CA GLU A 706 12.39 33.46 5.02
C GLU A 706 13.45 33.80 6.07
N ASN A 707 13.06 34.44 7.20
CA ASN A 707 14.01 35.02 8.16
C ASN A 707 14.17 34.21 9.44
N ILE A 708 13.28 33.28 9.73
CA ILE A 708 13.34 32.47 10.95
C ILE A 708 13.78 31.06 10.65
N GLU A 709 14.95 30.66 11.16
CA GLU A 709 15.44 29.29 11.03
C GLU A 709 14.93 28.39 12.17
N GLY A 710 14.72 27.10 11.84
CA GLY A 710 14.28 26.08 12.82
C GLY A 710 12.80 26.22 13.20
N GLN A 711 12.49 25.86 14.43
CA GLN A 711 11.14 25.84 14.98
C GLN A 711 11.06 26.56 16.33
N PRO A 712 11.32 27.92 16.40
CA PRO A 712 10.98 28.69 17.60
C PRO A 712 9.46 28.74 17.76
N ILE A 713 8.96 29.02 18.94
CA ILE A 713 7.52 29.17 19.19
C ILE A 713 7.09 30.60 18.84
N VAL A 714 6.11 30.72 17.94
CA VAL A 714 5.43 31.96 17.57
C VAL A 714 4.03 31.92 18.17
N LEU A 715 3.67 32.92 18.98
CA LEU A 715 2.31 33.08 19.48
C LEU A 715 1.42 33.62 18.35
N GLU A 716 0.32 32.96 18.08
CA GLU A 716 -0.80 33.37 17.20
C GLU A 716 -2.13 33.05 17.88
N ALA A 717 -3.24 33.51 17.35
CA ALA A 717 -4.57 33.17 17.85
C ALA A 717 -4.84 31.67 17.73
N TRP A 718 -5.28 31.03 18.83
CA TRP A 718 -5.76 29.66 18.80
C TRP A 718 -7.14 29.55 18.14
N GLY A 719 -7.53 28.39 17.65
CA GLY A 719 -8.85 28.19 17.03
C GLY A 719 -9.42 26.79 17.18
N ASP A 720 -10.69 26.65 16.80
CA ASP A 720 -11.30 25.34 16.62
C ASP A 720 -10.81 24.72 15.32
N SER A 721 -10.96 23.40 15.21
CA SER A 721 -10.63 22.69 13.99
C SER A 721 -11.35 23.27 12.77
N TYR A 722 -10.62 23.41 11.68
CA TYR A 722 -11.11 23.97 10.40
C TYR A 722 -11.38 25.48 10.43
N SER A 723 -10.98 26.19 11.50
CA SER A 723 -11.02 27.64 11.51
C SER A 723 -9.85 28.24 10.73
N GLU A 724 -9.95 29.54 10.43
CA GLU A 724 -8.89 30.33 9.80
C GLU A 724 -7.80 30.75 10.77
N ASP A 725 -8.03 30.62 12.08
CA ASP A 725 -7.01 30.77 13.09
C ASP A 725 -5.87 29.75 12.88
N CYS A 726 -4.70 30.03 13.42
CA CYS A 726 -3.50 29.16 13.31
C CYS A 726 -2.92 29.06 11.89
N ARG A 727 -3.17 30.05 11.04
CA ARG A 727 -2.64 30.12 9.67
C ARG A 727 -1.12 30.31 9.65
N VAL A 728 -0.53 31.00 10.63
CA VAL A 728 0.91 31.20 10.70
C VAL A 728 1.61 29.86 10.91
N SER A 729 1.25 29.10 11.93
CA SER A 729 1.84 27.78 12.21
C SER A 729 1.55 26.77 11.09
N ALA A 730 0.34 26.78 10.54
CA ALA A 730 -0.04 25.84 9.47
C ALA A 730 0.78 26.06 8.19
N TYR A 731 1.01 27.31 7.76
CA TYR A 731 1.64 27.56 6.47
C TYR A 731 3.14 27.83 6.53
N THR A 732 3.71 28.05 7.72
CA THR A 732 5.16 28.15 7.93
C THR A 732 5.79 26.90 8.53
N GLY A 733 5.03 26.04 9.22
CA GLY A 733 5.56 24.94 10.03
C GLY A 733 6.29 25.39 11.30
N ILE A 734 6.14 26.67 11.70
CA ILE A 734 6.63 27.21 12.96
C ILE A 734 5.57 26.91 14.05
N PRO A 735 5.94 26.28 15.17
CA PRO A 735 4.97 25.90 16.18
C PRO A 735 4.39 27.09 16.94
N THR A 736 3.13 26.99 17.34
CA THR A 736 2.48 27.92 18.27
C THR A 736 2.25 27.31 19.66
N VAL A 737 1.81 28.10 20.62
CA VAL A 737 1.52 27.63 21.98
C VAL A 737 0.30 26.73 22.01
N MET A 738 -0.76 27.13 21.31
CA MET A 738 -2.01 26.39 21.13
C MET A 738 -2.57 26.70 19.75
N GLY A 739 -2.90 25.65 18.98
CA GLY A 739 -3.52 25.79 17.67
C GLY A 739 -4.94 25.26 17.63
N TRP A 740 -5.25 24.34 16.72
CA TRP A 740 -6.58 23.74 16.60
C TRP A 740 -6.92 22.86 17.80
N TYR A 741 -7.76 23.39 18.69
CA TYR A 741 -8.08 22.79 19.99
C TYR A 741 -8.60 21.34 19.88
N VAL A 742 -9.60 21.10 19.00
CA VAL A 742 -10.20 19.77 18.89
C VAL A 742 -9.22 18.74 18.36
N HIS A 743 -8.30 19.11 17.47
CA HIS A 743 -7.26 18.20 16.98
C HIS A 743 -6.28 17.81 18.10
N GLU A 744 -5.81 18.77 18.88
CA GLU A 744 -4.90 18.51 20.01
C GLU A 744 -5.60 17.69 21.11
N TRP A 745 -6.86 17.98 21.39
CA TRP A 745 -7.67 17.15 22.27
C TRP A 745 -7.78 15.70 21.78
N LEU A 746 -8.01 15.53 20.49
CA LEU A 746 -8.08 14.22 19.85
C LEU A 746 -6.77 13.42 20.01
N TRP A 747 -5.63 14.10 20.03
CA TRP A 747 -4.32 13.47 19.99
C TRP A 747 -3.66 13.31 21.36
N ARG A 748 -4.04 14.10 22.37
CA ARG A 748 -3.32 14.17 23.65
C ARG A 748 -4.15 13.85 24.89
N GLU A 749 -5.46 13.81 24.81
CA GLU A 749 -6.40 13.50 25.92
C GLU A 749 -6.24 14.37 27.19
N ASN A 750 -5.35 15.36 27.24
CA ASN A 750 -5.10 16.19 28.41
C ASN A 750 -5.88 17.51 28.34
N VAL A 751 -7.18 17.45 28.61
CA VAL A 751 -8.10 18.58 28.48
C VAL A 751 -7.72 19.73 29.42
N ASP A 752 -7.26 19.45 30.63
CA ASP A 752 -6.91 20.51 31.63
C ASP A 752 -5.71 21.35 31.14
N GLU A 753 -4.69 20.70 30.57
CA GLU A 753 -3.53 21.40 30.00
C GLU A 753 -3.90 22.20 28.74
N LEU A 754 -4.77 21.66 27.89
CA LEU A 754 -5.24 22.35 26.68
C LEU A 754 -6.04 23.61 27.07
N ASN A 755 -6.97 23.49 28.01
CA ASN A 755 -7.73 24.64 28.54
C ASN A 755 -6.80 25.69 29.13
N LYS A 756 -5.77 25.27 29.89
CA LYS A 756 -4.80 26.18 30.44
C LYS A 756 -4.01 26.94 29.38
N ARG A 757 -3.65 26.29 28.28
CA ARG A 757 -2.98 26.95 27.13
C ARG A 757 -3.90 27.97 26.46
N VAL A 758 -5.16 27.62 26.27
CA VAL A 758 -6.18 28.56 25.77
C VAL A 758 -6.30 29.80 26.66
N GLU A 759 -6.40 29.60 27.99
CA GLU A 759 -6.43 30.72 28.96
C GLU A 759 -5.17 31.58 28.88
N ASP A 760 -3.99 30.94 28.78
CA ASP A 760 -2.69 31.64 28.75
C ASP A 760 -2.53 32.44 27.43
N VAL A 761 -2.94 31.90 26.26
CA VAL A 761 -2.94 32.62 24.99
C VAL A 761 -3.89 33.84 25.04
N ASN A 762 -5.13 33.60 25.51
CA ASN A 762 -6.10 34.70 25.67
C ASN A 762 -5.56 35.80 26.59
N ALA A 763 -4.94 35.43 27.71
CA ALA A 763 -4.38 36.39 28.66
C ALA A 763 -3.30 37.30 28.06
N ILE A 764 -2.52 36.79 27.07
CA ILE A 764 -1.52 37.62 26.38
C ILE A 764 -2.19 38.59 25.42
N TYR A 765 -3.17 38.13 24.61
CA TYR A 765 -3.83 39.02 23.65
C TYR A 765 -4.81 40.03 24.25
N THR A 766 -5.14 39.89 25.53
CA THR A 766 -6.02 40.82 26.26
C THR A 766 -5.30 41.60 27.36
N ILE A 767 -3.96 41.72 27.28
CA ILE A 767 -3.17 42.51 28.27
C ILE A 767 -3.42 44.01 28.11
N THR A 768 -3.16 44.72 29.20
CA THR A 768 -3.15 46.17 29.22
C THR A 768 -1.72 46.73 29.48
N ASP A 769 -1.56 48.03 29.51
CA ASP A 769 -0.30 48.72 29.89
C ASP A 769 0.01 48.62 31.39
N ASP A 770 -0.88 48.00 32.20
CA ASP A 770 -0.65 47.80 33.62
C ASP A 770 0.59 46.93 33.87
N PRO A 771 1.54 47.36 34.72
CA PRO A 771 2.75 46.60 35.00
C PRO A 771 2.51 45.19 35.53
N SER A 772 1.38 44.93 36.21
CA SER A 772 1.03 43.58 36.68
C SER A 772 0.65 42.65 35.53
N ASP A 773 -0.12 43.14 34.53
CA ASP A 773 -0.50 42.41 33.33
C ASP A 773 0.72 42.11 32.46
N GLN A 774 1.58 43.11 32.28
CA GLN A 774 2.84 42.98 31.57
C GLN A 774 3.78 41.94 32.22
N ALA A 775 3.84 41.89 33.55
CA ALA A 775 4.64 40.90 34.27
C ALA A 775 4.04 39.51 34.14
N ALA A 776 2.72 39.34 34.22
CA ALA A 776 2.03 38.08 34.05
C ALA A 776 2.21 37.52 32.61
N ALA A 777 2.07 38.39 31.59
CA ALA A 777 2.30 38.01 30.21
C ALA A 777 3.74 37.52 29.97
N ARG A 778 4.75 38.20 30.51
CA ARG A 778 6.15 37.77 30.40
C ARG A 778 6.41 36.42 31.07
N GLU A 779 5.77 36.10 32.19
CA GLU A 779 5.87 34.76 32.79
C GLU A 779 5.22 33.69 31.94
N ILE A 780 4.08 33.97 31.27
CA ILE A 780 3.45 33.03 30.32
C ILE A 780 4.34 32.81 29.10
N LEU A 781 4.85 33.87 28.48
CA LEU A 781 5.76 33.79 27.35
C LEU A 781 6.99 32.93 27.66
N LYS A 782 7.57 33.14 28.85
CA LYS A 782 8.70 32.36 29.34
C LYS A 782 8.33 30.90 29.62
N LYS A 783 7.13 30.63 30.18
CA LYS A 783 6.63 29.26 30.45
C LYS A 783 6.66 28.41 29.19
N TYR A 784 6.28 28.98 28.06
CA TYR A 784 6.17 28.25 26.78
C TYR A 784 7.38 28.45 25.85
N ASP A 785 8.40 29.22 26.28
CA ASP A 785 9.57 29.56 25.44
C ASP A 785 9.15 30.30 24.15
N VAL A 786 8.17 31.20 24.23
CA VAL A 786 7.68 32.02 23.12
C VAL A 786 8.76 33.01 22.71
N GLN A 787 9.13 33.04 21.44
CA GLN A 787 10.17 33.91 20.92
C GLN A 787 9.62 35.03 20.04
N TYR A 788 8.43 34.86 19.48
CA TYR A 788 7.76 35.86 18.68
C TYR A 788 6.27 35.90 18.97
N ILE A 789 5.67 37.08 18.85
CA ILE A 789 4.23 37.30 18.90
C ILE A 789 3.81 37.84 17.54
N PHE A 790 2.82 37.20 16.91
CA PHE A 790 2.20 37.65 15.67
C PHE A 790 0.91 38.38 15.98
N VAL A 791 0.70 39.52 15.34
CA VAL A 791 -0.53 40.30 15.44
C VAL A 791 -1.00 40.66 14.03
N GLY A 792 -2.06 40.04 13.60
CA GLY A 792 -2.64 40.21 12.27
C GLY A 792 -4.16 40.26 12.28
N SER A 793 -4.77 39.96 11.13
CA SER A 793 -6.22 40.08 10.92
C SER A 793 -7.04 39.20 11.86
N CYS A 794 -6.65 37.93 12.02
CA CYS A 794 -7.38 36.96 12.85
C CYS A 794 -7.27 37.32 14.35
N GLU A 795 -6.13 37.78 14.81
CA GLU A 795 -5.94 38.23 16.19
C GLU A 795 -6.88 39.39 16.50
N ARG A 796 -6.98 40.38 15.62
CA ARG A 796 -7.88 41.54 15.76
C ARG A 796 -9.35 41.16 15.73
N MET A 797 -9.73 40.23 14.84
CA MET A 797 -11.12 39.74 14.77
C MET A 797 -11.51 38.95 16.01
N LYS A 798 -10.59 38.18 16.57
CA LYS A 798 -10.86 37.33 17.74
C LYS A 798 -10.88 38.07 19.05
N TYR A 799 -9.97 39.01 19.23
CA TYR A 799 -9.78 39.76 20.50
C TYR A 799 -10.25 41.20 20.34
N GLU A 800 -11.55 41.46 20.62
CA GLU A 800 -12.15 42.80 20.51
C GLU A 800 -11.45 43.87 21.39
N ASP A 801 -10.88 43.44 22.51
CA ASP A 801 -10.16 44.31 23.48
C ASP A 801 -8.62 44.25 23.27
N LEU A 802 -8.13 43.89 22.09
CA LEU A 802 -6.69 43.82 21.82
C LEU A 802 -6.03 45.19 21.88
N ASP A 803 -5.08 45.35 22.81
CA ASP A 803 -4.27 46.57 22.99
C ASP A 803 -2.88 46.35 22.35
N GLU A 804 -2.73 46.85 21.11
CA GLU A 804 -1.49 46.70 20.35
C GLU A 804 -0.31 47.42 20.99
N ASP A 805 -0.55 48.57 21.62
CA ASP A 805 0.51 49.34 22.30
C ASP A 805 1.01 48.55 23.52
N ALA A 806 0.10 47.93 24.28
CA ALA A 806 0.47 47.06 25.39
C ALA A 806 1.26 45.82 24.95
N LEU A 807 0.88 45.20 23.80
CA LEU A 807 1.62 44.08 23.21
C LEU A 807 3.03 44.49 22.77
N ARG A 808 3.22 45.68 22.19
CA ARG A 808 4.52 46.20 21.75
C ARG A 808 5.50 46.39 22.92
N LEU A 809 5.02 46.53 24.18
CA LEU A 809 5.86 46.57 25.35
C LEU A 809 6.50 45.22 25.73
N LEU A 810 6.05 44.10 25.17
CA LEU A 810 6.59 42.77 25.48
C LEU A 810 7.91 42.47 24.77
N GLY A 811 8.30 43.29 23.78
CA GLY A 811 9.54 43.06 23.00
C GLY A 811 9.79 44.08 21.93
N THR A 812 10.56 43.72 20.92
CA THR A 812 10.95 44.57 19.80
C THR A 812 10.19 44.17 18.54
N VAL A 813 9.51 45.13 17.88
CA VAL A 813 8.90 44.92 16.57
C VAL A 813 10.00 44.67 15.55
N VAL A 814 10.03 43.47 14.96
CA VAL A 814 11.05 43.05 13.98
C VAL A 814 10.54 43.10 12.55
N PHE A 815 9.24 43.09 12.35
CA PHE A 815 8.57 43.26 11.07
C PHE A 815 7.23 43.96 11.24
N GLU A 816 6.84 44.80 10.32
CA GLU A 816 5.55 45.48 10.26
C GLU A 816 5.20 45.76 8.80
N THR A 817 3.97 45.45 8.38
CA THR A 817 3.48 45.74 7.01
C THR A 817 3.10 47.22 6.87
N GLU A 818 3.16 47.75 5.62
CA GLU A 818 2.68 49.09 5.31
C GLU A 818 1.17 49.11 4.95
N SER A 819 0.45 48.02 5.18
CA SER A 819 -0.91 47.80 4.66
C SER A 819 -1.97 48.64 5.42
N VAL A 820 -3.10 48.85 4.77
CA VAL A 820 -3.97 50.01 5.00
C VAL A 820 -5.43 49.62 5.28
N LEU A 821 -5.84 48.33 5.18
CA LEU A 821 -7.27 48.00 5.23
C LEU A 821 -7.81 47.80 6.65
N ASP A 822 -7.14 46.99 7.50
CA ASP A 822 -7.62 46.66 8.84
C ASP A 822 -6.51 46.73 9.91
N GLY A 823 -5.51 47.59 9.74
CA GLY A 823 -4.34 47.72 10.60
C GLY A 823 -3.10 46.99 10.03
N ASN A 824 -1.91 47.41 10.48
CA ASN A 824 -0.64 46.79 10.02
C ASN A 824 -0.40 45.47 10.74
N THR A 825 -0.15 44.40 10.00
CA THR A 825 0.31 43.14 10.57
C THR A 825 1.75 43.31 11.06
N PHE A 826 2.05 42.92 12.27
CA PHE A 826 3.38 43.04 12.84
C PHE A 826 3.82 41.83 13.67
N ILE A 827 5.13 41.71 13.81
CA ILE A 827 5.77 40.62 14.54
C ILE A 827 6.66 41.23 15.63
N ILE A 828 6.43 40.81 16.86
CA ILE A 828 7.24 41.22 18.03
C ILE A 828 8.20 40.07 18.36
N LYS A 829 9.48 40.37 18.42
CA LYS A 829 10.48 39.48 19.01
C LYS A 829 10.46 39.70 20.51
N VAL A 830 10.14 38.70 21.30
CA VAL A 830 10.08 38.73 22.76
C VAL A 830 11.48 38.96 23.35
N ASP A 831 11.61 39.87 24.35
CA ASP A 831 12.88 40.23 24.99
C ASP A 831 13.43 39.14 25.92
#